data_6b6e0559b1e636ac8868cb21e4f626be
#
_entry.id   6b6e0559b1e636ac8868cb21e4f626be
#
_cell.length_a   1.000
_cell.length_b   1.000
_cell.length_c   1.000
_cell.angle_alpha   90.00
_cell.angle_beta   90.00
_cell.angle_gamma   90.00
#
_symmetry.space_group_name_H-M   'P 1'
#
loop_
_entity.id
_entity.type
_entity.pdbx_description
1 polymer ?
#
loop_
_entity_poly.entity_id
_entity_poly.type
_entity_poly.pdbx_seq_one_letter_code
_entity_poly.pdbx_strand_id
1 'polypeptide(L)'
;MARSLVQRVFLIGVLAAPVACLTAAVARATPLESEIRPLLVERCGDCHGPDTQESHLRLDVRHRALKGGDFGPVIIPGKAADSELIRRITSTDEKKRMPPDGERLSAAEVERITRWIDAGAEWPETEADRLARETDRDPRLDHWAWQPVVRPMAPPAHEPSAAQPGPPPGGAWPARNEIDRFLQATLADKNLSPAPEADRRTLLRRLSFDLLGLPPIPEDVAAFVADESPDAYEKLVDRLLASPHYGERWARHWLDIAHYADTHGFERDQLRPNAWRYRDWVIKAINADMPYDEFLRRQIAGDAFAPDDPDRVIATGFLAAGPWDFVGQVETKSDVLRRQARADDLDDMVTQVMTAACGVTINCARCHDHKLDPIPQGEYYALTAVFAGVKRQDRATSAAAATAYERAKADLEAGIAKARVDVHSLAGKPIDLADIVGGGDGRGSGKKGFGIDPRTGKARDAKPNGYLGDITVNRVSPGPTPLVNAVFIPNGPGDVPVSTTGLVVKGLSETSIAAWDAIRNGPVNQQFSTKLGDVDYTKDSHTILGLHANAGITFDLIEIAKQAKLVNPRFRAVVGYGGRTAEAGADFFVFVDGEPSAHGRIGFDDGGIPLDIPLPPAARFLTLVSTDAGNSIGMDQIFFGDARIEGDPSALPPDRQALLAEATARRETLETELKSLKEPDKVFGPVPGTPPVVKVNIRGNPETTGDEVGPGTISAVPGLPTACGDGAASDGDRRKALADWITSPANPLTSRVIVNRLWHHHFGTGLVDTPSDFGLGGGKPSHPQLLDWLAAEIVDRGWSLKAMHRLICTSHAYRQRSVDVPGAAAATAIDADNRLLWRQNARRLDAESLRDATLAVTGCLNPAMEGPGYRDFTYTEAYAPIYEYVTPDSPELWRRSIYRFIVRSTPHTFMATLDCPNPANLTPARLETTTALQSLALLNNDFMLRQAGHWAKRLEREAGADATAQIRRAFSLALAREPDDAELAAAVALVQSAGLPQLCRMLFNTNEFVTVD
;
A
#
# COMPACT_ATOMS: atom_id res chain seq x y z
N MET A 1 -36.83 45.88 -24.82
CA MET A 1 -37.29 47.29 -24.63
C MET A 1 -36.01 48.05 -24.24
N ALA A 2 -35.50 48.75 -25.14
CA ALA A 2 -35.51 50.19 -25.42
C ALA A 2 -34.30 50.80 -24.73
N ARG A 3 -33.27 51.14 -25.48
CA ARG A 3 -32.95 52.43 -26.13
C ARG A 3 -32.43 53.45 -25.09
N SER A 4 -31.36 54.28 -25.27
CA SER A 4 -30.80 54.92 -26.44
C SER A 4 -29.51 55.66 -25.96
N LEU A 5 -28.42 55.70 -26.66
CA LEU A 5 -27.98 56.70 -27.68
C LEU A 5 -28.05 58.17 -27.23
N VAL A 6 -26.94 58.86 -27.39
CA VAL A 6 -26.74 60.19 -28.09
C VAL A 6 -25.49 60.84 -27.55
N GLN A 7 -24.35 60.92 -28.28
CA GLN A 7 -23.84 61.93 -29.23
C GLN A 7 -23.16 63.15 -28.62
N ARG A 8 -21.88 63.26 -28.97
CA ARG A 8 -21.06 64.36 -29.55
C ARG A 8 -21.40 65.83 -29.15
N VAL A 9 -20.35 66.56 -28.82
CA VAL A 9 -20.03 67.84 -29.48
C VAL A 9 -18.53 68.19 -29.35
N PHE A 10 -17.95 68.56 -30.46
CA PHE A 10 -16.61 69.23 -30.66
C PHE A 10 -16.61 70.60 -30.07
N LEU A 11 -15.48 71.11 -29.50
CA LEU A 11 -15.07 72.51 -29.65
C LEU A 11 -13.53 72.62 -29.64
N ILE A 12 -13.07 73.22 -30.64
CA ILE A 12 -11.67 73.69 -30.93
C ILE A 12 -11.35 74.92 -30.07
N GLY A 13 -10.19 74.94 -29.45
CA GLY A 13 -9.63 76.09 -28.82
C GLY A 13 -8.09 76.09 -28.87
N VAL A 14 -7.53 76.95 -29.61
CA VAL A 14 -6.14 77.10 -30.01
C VAL A 14 -5.37 77.99 -28.99
N LEU A 15 -4.08 77.58 -28.79
CA LEU A 15 -2.93 78.38 -28.32
C LEU A 15 -2.77 78.83 -26.87
N ALA A 16 -1.74 78.23 -26.26
CA ALA A 16 -0.54 78.91 -25.77
C ALA A 16 0.46 77.85 -25.18
N ALA A 17 1.62 77.74 -25.77
CA ALA A 17 2.76 77.04 -25.20
C ALA A 17 3.45 77.89 -24.13
N PRO A 18 3.90 77.32 -23.04
CA PRO A 18 5.14 77.71 -22.42
C PRO A 18 6.25 76.74 -22.62
N VAL A 19 7.35 77.19 -23.03
CA VAL A 19 8.67 76.51 -22.99
C VAL A 19 8.94 76.02 -21.57
N ALA A 20 8.78 74.72 -21.37
CA ALA A 20 9.26 74.05 -20.13
C ALA A 20 10.66 73.52 -20.41
N CYS A 21 11.59 74.06 -19.70
CA CYS A 21 12.96 73.61 -19.54
C CYS A 21 13.05 72.09 -19.45
N LEU A 22 13.76 71.45 -20.38
CA LEU A 22 14.32 70.10 -20.14
C LEU A 22 15.35 70.21 -19.04
N THR A 23 14.93 70.00 -17.78
CA THR A 23 15.82 69.56 -16.73
C THR A 23 16.10 68.17 -17.02
N ALA A 24 17.25 67.78 -17.56
CA ALA A 24 17.82 66.49 -17.54
C ALA A 24 17.80 66.04 -16.07
N ALA A 25 16.93 65.03 -15.76
CA ALA A 25 17.04 64.32 -14.52
C ALA A 25 18.35 63.59 -14.56
N VAL A 26 19.36 64.10 -13.92
CA VAL A 26 20.57 63.36 -13.58
C VAL A 26 20.09 62.25 -12.67
N ALA A 27 19.99 61.04 -13.21
CA ALA A 27 19.74 59.84 -12.42
C ALA A 27 20.79 59.79 -11.32
N ARG A 28 20.40 60.04 -10.07
CA ARG A 28 21.28 59.85 -8.92
C ARG A 28 21.64 58.37 -8.92
N ALA A 29 22.92 58.06 -9.07
CA ALA A 29 23.44 56.71 -8.93
C ALA A 29 22.90 56.11 -7.60
N THR A 30 22.39 54.89 -7.65
CA THR A 30 21.94 54.22 -6.41
C THR A 30 23.14 53.98 -5.49
N PRO A 31 22.96 53.84 -4.19
CA PRO A 31 24.08 53.50 -3.26
C PRO A 31 24.88 52.27 -3.73
N LEU A 32 24.24 51.33 -4.41
CA LEU A 32 24.91 50.18 -5.00
C LEU A 32 25.94 50.58 -6.04
N GLU A 33 25.54 51.39 -7.04
CA GLU A 33 26.39 51.77 -8.18
C GLU A 33 27.52 52.70 -7.77
N SER A 34 27.27 53.60 -6.82
CA SER A 34 28.24 54.62 -6.40
C SER A 34 29.22 54.15 -5.32
N GLU A 35 28.81 53.19 -4.47
CA GLU A 35 29.56 52.86 -3.25
C GLU A 35 29.80 51.38 -3.05
N ILE A 36 28.82 50.50 -3.31
CA ILE A 36 28.87 49.07 -2.93
C ILE A 36 29.49 48.20 -4.03
N ARG A 37 29.03 48.35 -5.28
CA ARG A 37 29.57 47.55 -6.41
C ARG A 37 31.05 47.80 -6.62
N PRO A 38 31.57 49.05 -6.65
CA PRO A 38 33.03 49.26 -6.74
C PRO A 38 33.79 48.56 -5.61
N LEU A 39 33.27 48.64 -4.38
CA LEU A 39 33.88 48.02 -3.20
C LEU A 39 33.91 46.50 -3.29
N LEU A 40 32.79 45.86 -3.72
CA LEU A 40 32.72 44.39 -3.89
C LEU A 40 33.70 43.94 -5.01
N VAL A 41 33.77 44.68 -6.13
CA VAL A 41 34.70 44.35 -7.22
C VAL A 41 36.15 44.51 -6.78
N GLU A 42 36.51 45.58 -6.11
CA GLU A 42 37.89 45.89 -5.71
C GLU A 42 38.40 44.94 -4.58
N ARG A 43 37.51 44.58 -3.64
CA ARG A 43 37.93 43.83 -2.44
C ARG A 43 37.63 42.33 -2.50
N CYS A 44 36.72 41.90 -3.38
CA CYS A 44 36.28 40.51 -3.47
C CYS A 44 36.41 39.93 -4.89
N GLY A 45 36.58 40.77 -5.93
CA GLY A 45 36.45 40.37 -7.33
C GLY A 45 37.56 39.40 -7.80
N ASP A 46 38.78 39.45 -7.23
CA ASP A 46 39.88 38.57 -7.62
C ASP A 46 39.55 37.09 -7.30
N CYS A 47 38.80 36.81 -6.23
CA CYS A 47 38.39 35.46 -5.85
C CYS A 47 36.93 35.16 -6.17
N HIS A 48 36.04 36.15 -6.17
CA HIS A 48 34.59 35.99 -6.34
C HIS A 48 34.04 36.85 -7.51
N GLY A 49 34.78 36.89 -8.60
CA GLY A 49 34.46 37.65 -9.84
C GLY A 49 34.23 36.75 -11.03
N PRO A 50 34.31 37.31 -12.27
CA PRO A 50 34.05 36.54 -13.49
C PRO A 50 35.12 35.49 -13.79
N ASP A 51 36.39 35.78 -13.48
CA ASP A 51 37.54 34.92 -13.82
C ASP A 51 37.79 33.81 -12.77
N THR A 52 37.52 34.12 -11.50
CA THR A 52 37.71 33.20 -10.38
C THR A 52 36.43 33.16 -9.53
N GLN A 53 35.96 31.98 -9.15
CA GLN A 53 34.73 31.76 -8.42
C GLN A 53 34.96 30.78 -7.25
N GLU A 54 35.77 31.23 -6.28
CA GLU A 54 36.05 30.42 -5.08
C GLU A 54 34.74 30.07 -4.35
N SER A 55 34.56 28.79 -3.98
CA SER A 55 33.32 28.26 -3.41
C SER A 55 32.08 28.52 -4.25
N HIS A 56 32.20 28.58 -5.57
CA HIS A 56 31.16 28.88 -6.56
C HIS A 56 30.41 30.21 -6.31
N LEU A 57 31.02 31.14 -5.58
CA LEU A 57 30.45 32.44 -5.25
C LEU A 57 30.92 33.50 -6.24
N ARG A 58 29.97 34.32 -6.74
CA ARG A 58 30.22 35.54 -7.51
C ARG A 58 29.54 36.72 -6.82
N LEU A 59 30.25 37.80 -6.64
CA LEU A 59 29.77 39.05 -6.03
C LEU A 59 29.66 40.21 -7.00
N ASP A 60 29.96 39.99 -8.27
CA ASP A 60 29.89 41.01 -9.35
C ASP A 60 28.53 41.04 -10.07
N VAL A 61 27.74 40.01 -10.00
CA VAL A 61 26.40 39.89 -10.63
C VAL A 61 25.31 39.55 -9.58
N ARG A 62 24.17 40.25 -9.71
CA ARG A 62 23.08 40.26 -8.73
C ARG A 62 22.58 38.86 -8.34
N HIS A 63 22.14 38.07 -9.33
CA HIS A 63 21.49 36.80 -9.05
C HIS A 63 22.47 35.79 -8.39
N ARG A 64 23.76 35.80 -8.74
CA ARG A 64 24.78 34.97 -8.14
C ARG A 64 25.14 35.41 -6.74
N ALA A 65 25.26 36.72 -6.51
CA ALA A 65 25.53 37.27 -5.18
C ALA A 65 24.41 36.97 -4.20
N LEU A 66 23.15 37.02 -4.61
CA LEU A 66 21.98 36.71 -3.77
C LEU A 66 21.76 35.19 -3.62
N LYS A 67 22.07 34.37 -4.66
CA LYS A 67 22.04 32.91 -4.57
C LYS A 67 23.10 32.40 -3.58
N GLY A 68 24.29 33.04 -3.55
CA GLY A 68 25.42 32.64 -2.74
C GLY A 68 26.28 31.53 -3.39
N GLY A 69 27.12 30.91 -2.58
CA GLY A 69 28.03 29.85 -3.01
C GLY A 69 27.67 28.47 -2.42
N ASP A 70 28.69 27.60 -2.24
CA ASP A 70 28.54 26.22 -1.76
C ASP A 70 27.82 26.09 -0.42
N PHE A 71 27.83 27.13 0.39
CA PHE A 71 27.24 27.14 1.73
C PHE A 71 25.92 27.93 1.82
N GLY A 72 25.31 28.23 0.66
CA GLY A 72 24.04 28.96 0.56
C GLY A 72 24.18 30.47 0.47
N PRO A 73 23.09 31.25 0.68
CA PRO A 73 23.06 32.70 0.53
C PRO A 73 24.06 33.42 1.43
N VAL A 74 24.89 34.26 0.85
CA VAL A 74 25.88 35.05 1.61
C VAL A 74 25.39 36.46 1.92
N ILE A 75 24.35 36.94 1.21
CA ILE A 75 23.65 38.21 1.44
C ILE A 75 22.19 37.91 1.70
N ILE A 76 21.69 38.25 2.88
CA ILE A 76 20.27 38.12 3.25
C ILE A 76 19.67 39.52 3.32
N PRO A 77 18.87 39.95 2.32
CA PRO A 77 18.30 41.28 2.29
C PRO A 77 17.53 41.66 3.57
N GLY A 78 17.81 42.82 4.14
CA GLY A 78 17.22 43.29 5.39
C GLY A 78 17.79 42.69 6.67
N LYS A 79 18.83 41.80 6.56
CA LYS A 79 19.39 41.10 7.72
C LYS A 79 20.92 41.00 7.65
N ALA A 80 21.61 42.13 7.81
CA ALA A 80 23.06 42.15 7.72
C ALA A 80 23.73 41.25 8.76
N ALA A 81 23.26 41.22 10.00
CA ALA A 81 23.81 40.39 11.06
C ALA A 81 23.71 38.88 10.75
N ASP A 82 22.73 38.44 9.98
CA ASP A 82 22.53 37.06 9.60
C ASP A 82 23.27 36.72 8.29
N SER A 83 23.78 37.72 7.56
CA SER A 83 24.47 37.53 6.28
C SER A 83 25.89 37.03 6.48
N GLU A 84 26.23 35.90 5.82
CA GLU A 84 27.56 35.29 5.91
C GLU A 84 28.65 36.21 5.40
N LEU A 85 28.37 37.06 4.43
CA LEU A 85 29.28 38.10 3.96
C LEU A 85 29.78 38.98 5.14
N ILE A 86 28.86 39.48 5.97
CA ILE A 86 29.22 40.31 7.13
C ILE A 86 30.02 39.51 8.15
N ARG A 87 29.61 38.29 8.45
CA ARG A 87 30.32 37.39 9.35
C ARG A 87 31.76 37.14 8.91
N ARG A 88 32.02 36.97 7.62
CA ARG A 88 33.34 36.71 7.06
C ARG A 88 34.22 37.96 7.04
N ILE A 89 33.70 39.11 6.57
CA ILE A 89 34.50 40.35 6.51
C ILE A 89 34.80 40.93 7.92
N THR A 90 34.03 40.57 8.96
CA THR A 90 34.26 41.01 10.34
C THR A 90 34.98 39.97 11.20
N SER A 91 35.22 38.77 10.67
CA SER A 91 35.82 37.67 11.44
C SER A 91 37.27 37.99 11.91
N THR A 92 37.54 37.65 13.17
CA THR A 92 38.91 37.71 13.71
C THR A 92 39.67 36.38 13.53
N ASP A 93 39.00 35.32 13.17
CA ASP A 93 39.58 33.98 12.88
C ASP A 93 40.23 34.01 11.49
N GLU A 94 41.54 33.84 11.43
CA GLU A 94 42.33 33.84 10.20
C GLU A 94 41.87 32.81 9.16
N LYS A 95 41.30 31.70 9.62
CA LYS A 95 40.77 30.64 8.75
C LYS A 95 39.37 30.92 8.17
N LYS A 96 38.69 31.89 8.71
CA LYS A 96 37.30 32.24 8.34
C LYS A 96 37.18 33.65 7.74
N ARG A 97 38.14 34.51 7.99
CA ARG A 97 38.09 35.90 7.50
C ARG A 97 38.14 36.02 5.98
N MET A 98 37.49 37.05 5.46
CA MET A 98 37.61 37.46 4.07
C MET A 98 37.95 38.97 4.00
N PRO A 99 38.85 39.41 3.08
CA PRO A 99 39.73 38.56 2.27
C PRO A 99 40.68 37.70 3.12
N PRO A 100 41.05 36.48 2.65
CA PRO A 100 41.95 35.60 3.42
C PRO A 100 43.36 36.23 3.52
N ASP A 101 43.81 36.87 2.44
CA ASP A 101 45.08 37.53 2.32
C ASP A 101 44.90 39.04 2.11
N GLY A 102 45.89 39.85 2.50
CA GLY A 102 45.86 41.31 2.34
C GLY A 102 45.22 42.08 3.52
N GLU A 103 44.96 43.38 3.26
CA GLU A 103 44.37 44.31 4.24
C GLU A 103 42.90 43.97 4.48
N ARG A 104 42.51 44.05 5.75
CA ARG A 104 41.09 43.92 6.14
C ARG A 104 40.27 45.10 5.63
N LEU A 105 38.99 44.87 5.41
CA LEU A 105 38.07 45.97 5.18
C LEU A 105 38.07 46.90 6.35
N SER A 106 38.13 48.19 6.09
CA SER A 106 38.01 49.22 7.13
C SER A 106 36.62 49.20 7.78
N ALA A 107 36.51 49.70 8.97
CA ALA A 107 35.23 49.86 9.67
C ALA A 107 34.19 50.63 8.83
N ALA A 108 34.63 51.62 8.07
CA ALA A 108 33.76 52.41 7.20
C ALA A 108 33.27 51.60 5.97
N GLU A 109 34.09 50.71 5.40
CA GLU A 109 33.69 49.81 4.31
C GLU A 109 32.69 48.76 4.78
N VAL A 110 32.94 48.15 5.97
CA VAL A 110 32.02 47.19 6.60
C VAL A 110 30.69 47.84 6.90
N GLU A 111 30.70 49.06 7.48
CA GLU A 111 29.48 49.82 7.81
C GLU A 111 28.64 50.13 6.55
N ARG A 112 29.29 50.45 5.41
CA ARG A 112 28.59 50.71 4.15
C ARG A 112 27.86 49.47 3.62
N ILE A 113 28.54 48.29 3.62
CA ILE A 113 27.94 47.01 3.20
C ILE A 113 26.82 46.62 4.15
N THR A 114 27.01 46.77 5.45
CA THR A 114 26.01 46.50 6.48
C THR A 114 24.74 47.34 6.29
N ARG A 115 24.87 48.64 6.15
CA ARG A 115 23.71 49.54 5.91
C ARG A 115 23.00 49.23 4.62
N TRP A 116 23.70 48.86 3.54
CA TRP A 116 23.11 48.50 2.28
C TRP A 116 22.30 47.20 2.40
N ILE A 117 22.83 46.19 3.10
CA ILE A 117 22.11 44.89 3.33
C ILE A 117 20.87 45.16 4.19
N ASP A 118 20.96 45.91 5.27
CA ASP A 118 19.87 46.22 6.21
C ASP A 118 18.79 47.10 5.51
N ALA A 119 19.15 47.89 4.52
CA ALA A 119 18.22 48.64 3.68
C ALA A 119 17.51 47.76 2.64
N GLY A 120 17.75 46.42 2.65
CA GLY A 120 17.11 45.46 1.72
C GLY A 120 18.00 45.05 0.55
N ALA A 121 19.29 45.35 0.54
CA ALA A 121 20.26 45.00 -0.51
C ALA A 121 19.73 45.34 -1.93
N GLU A 122 19.17 46.53 -2.10
CA GLU A 122 18.61 46.95 -3.39
C GLU A 122 19.69 46.88 -4.47
N TRP A 123 19.45 46.04 -5.45
CA TRP A 123 20.37 45.74 -6.55
C TRP A 123 19.58 45.71 -7.86
N PRO A 124 19.48 46.89 -8.58
CA PRO A 124 18.82 46.93 -9.88
C PRO A 124 19.46 45.95 -10.88
N GLU A 125 18.64 45.23 -11.60
CA GLU A 125 19.10 44.31 -12.63
C GLU A 125 19.68 45.05 -13.82
N THR A 126 20.94 44.78 -14.17
CA THR A 126 21.63 45.34 -15.34
C THR A 126 21.53 44.42 -16.56
N GLU A 127 21.91 44.90 -17.74
CA GLU A 127 22.06 44.06 -18.94
C GLU A 127 23.09 42.95 -18.72
N ALA A 128 24.16 43.23 -17.97
CA ALA A 128 25.17 42.25 -17.60
C ALA A 128 24.60 41.17 -16.66
N ASP A 129 23.69 41.53 -15.75
CA ASP A 129 23.00 40.57 -14.91
C ASP A 129 22.07 39.64 -15.70
N ARG A 130 21.36 40.22 -16.71
CA ARG A 130 20.52 39.38 -17.61
C ARG A 130 21.35 38.43 -18.44
N LEU A 131 22.44 38.93 -19.06
CA LEU A 131 23.34 38.11 -19.86
C LEU A 131 24.00 37.02 -19.02
N ALA A 132 24.43 37.34 -17.78
CA ALA A 132 24.99 36.36 -16.87
C ALA A 132 23.95 35.32 -16.45
N ARG A 133 22.69 35.68 -16.26
CA ARG A 133 21.60 34.75 -15.95
C ARG A 133 21.32 33.81 -17.15
N GLU A 134 21.35 34.31 -18.36
CA GLU A 134 21.19 33.51 -19.57
C GLU A 134 22.36 32.54 -19.76
N THR A 135 23.59 32.93 -19.46
CA THR A 135 24.78 32.09 -19.52
C THR A 135 24.87 31.09 -18.35
N ASP A 136 24.21 31.40 -17.22
CA ASP A 136 24.16 30.57 -16.00
C ASP A 136 22.96 29.62 -16.00
N ARG A 137 22.09 29.65 -17.00
CA ARG A 137 21.00 28.72 -17.13
C ARG A 137 21.56 27.29 -17.16
N ASP A 138 21.07 26.46 -16.27
CA ASP A 138 21.45 25.06 -16.25
C ASP A 138 21.12 24.39 -17.61
N PRO A 139 22.14 23.96 -18.39
CA PRO A 139 21.90 23.38 -19.71
C PRO A 139 21.06 22.09 -19.66
N ARG A 140 20.95 21.45 -18.51
CA ARG A 140 20.10 20.28 -18.29
C ARG A 140 18.61 20.62 -18.45
N LEU A 141 18.23 21.89 -18.22
CA LEU A 141 16.86 22.38 -18.46
C LEU A 141 16.49 22.43 -19.96
N ASP A 142 17.43 22.34 -20.87
CA ASP A 142 17.17 22.30 -22.32
C ASP A 142 16.79 20.88 -22.80
N HIS A 143 16.85 19.89 -21.90
CA HIS A 143 16.43 18.53 -22.22
C HIS A 143 14.96 18.46 -22.61
N TRP A 144 14.65 17.68 -23.62
CA TRP A 144 13.33 17.58 -24.25
C TRP A 144 12.19 17.32 -23.26
N ALA A 145 12.44 16.57 -22.20
CA ALA A 145 11.42 16.18 -21.23
C ALA A 145 10.87 17.37 -20.45
N TRP A 146 11.70 18.40 -20.19
CA TRP A 146 11.32 19.59 -19.43
C TRP A 146 10.67 20.67 -20.33
N GLN A 147 10.73 20.51 -21.66
CA GLN A 147 10.16 21.49 -22.58
C GLN A 147 8.63 21.31 -22.68
N PRO A 148 7.88 22.42 -22.84
CA PRO A 148 6.44 22.33 -23.04
C PRO A 148 6.07 21.43 -24.23
N VAL A 149 4.96 20.71 -24.11
CA VAL A 149 4.40 19.95 -25.23
C VAL A 149 3.91 20.93 -26.31
N VAL A 150 4.48 20.82 -27.48
CA VAL A 150 4.02 21.59 -28.67
C VAL A 150 3.42 20.57 -29.63
N ARG A 151 2.12 20.72 -29.96
CA ARG A 151 1.46 19.83 -30.91
C ARG A 151 2.03 20.01 -32.32
N PRO A 152 2.78 19.06 -32.87
CA PRO A 152 3.29 19.20 -34.24
C PRO A 152 2.18 18.88 -35.25
N MET A 153 2.29 19.45 -36.43
CA MET A 153 1.45 19.05 -37.57
C MET A 153 1.88 17.64 -38.02
N ALA A 154 0.89 16.76 -38.23
CA ALA A 154 1.17 15.44 -38.81
C ALA A 154 1.74 15.65 -40.22
N PRO A 155 2.79 14.88 -40.63
CA PRO A 155 3.31 14.90 -41.97
C PRO A 155 2.21 14.65 -43.00
N PRO A 156 2.31 15.20 -44.21
CA PRO A 156 1.35 14.88 -45.28
C PRO A 156 1.31 13.37 -45.51
N ALA A 157 0.14 12.84 -45.89
CA ALA A 157 0.04 11.43 -46.26
C ALA A 157 0.98 11.16 -47.43
N HIS A 158 1.75 10.08 -47.33
CA HIS A 158 2.62 9.67 -48.44
C HIS A 158 1.74 9.07 -49.52
N GLU A 159 1.42 9.87 -50.59
CA GLU A 159 0.74 9.34 -51.76
C GLU A 159 1.72 8.45 -52.55
N PRO A 160 1.31 7.21 -52.94
CA PRO A 160 2.11 6.36 -53.79
C PRO A 160 2.42 7.16 -55.08
N SER A 161 3.68 7.35 -55.44
CA SER A 161 4.08 8.01 -56.66
C SER A 161 3.41 7.35 -57.86
N ALA A 162 2.59 8.10 -58.57
CA ALA A 162 1.93 7.66 -59.80
C ALA A 162 2.89 7.27 -60.92
N ALA A 163 4.20 7.34 -60.71
CA ALA A 163 5.25 7.12 -61.70
C ALA A 163 5.75 5.64 -61.76
N GLN A 164 5.26 4.72 -60.89
CA GLN A 164 5.58 3.32 -60.95
C GLN A 164 4.26 2.50 -61.05
N PRO A 165 3.91 1.94 -62.23
CA PRO A 165 2.77 1.06 -62.36
C PRO A 165 3.11 -0.36 -61.82
N GLY A 166 2.75 -0.58 -60.58
CA GLY A 166 2.91 -1.81 -59.84
C GLY A 166 2.89 -1.52 -58.36
N PRO A 167 2.47 -2.46 -57.47
CA PRO A 167 2.67 -2.25 -56.06
C PRO A 167 4.18 -2.04 -55.84
N PRO A 168 4.58 -1.00 -55.10
CA PRO A 168 5.98 -0.79 -54.77
C PRO A 168 6.56 -2.04 -54.12
N PRO A 169 7.81 -2.39 -54.32
CA PRO A 169 8.46 -3.49 -53.63
C PRO A 169 8.37 -3.16 -52.11
N GLY A 170 7.41 -3.84 -51.42
CA GLY A 170 7.12 -3.58 -50.00
C GLY A 170 5.78 -2.90 -49.73
N GLY A 171 4.90 -2.67 -50.75
CA GLY A 171 3.52 -2.20 -50.60
C GLY A 171 3.33 -1.03 -49.65
N ALA A 172 3.38 0.23 -50.15
CA ALA A 172 3.00 1.38 -49.33
C ALA A 172 1.51 1.27 -48.97
N TRP A 173 1.22 0.92 -47.71
CA TRP A 173 -0.15 0.93 -47.20
C TRP A 173 -0.55 2.38 -46.91
N PRO A 174 -1.76 2.78 -47.26
CA PRO A 174 -2.22 4.15 -46.91
C PRO A 174 -2.25 4.33 -45.38
N ALA A 175 -1.81 5.50 -44.93
CA ALA A 175 -1.93 5.88 -43.53
C ALA A 175 -3.42 5.85 -43.11
N ARG A 176 -3.75 5.16 -42.04
CA ARG A 176 -5.12 5.06 -41.50
C ARG A 176 -5.42 6.24 -40.58
N ASN A 177 -4.40 6.72 -39.88
CA ASN A 177 -4.49 7.87 -39.00
C ASN A 177 -3.16 8.62 -38.90
N GLU A 178 -3.08 9.61 -38.03
CA GLU A 178 -1.91 10.47 -37.84
C GLU A 178 -0.69 9.72 -37.33
N ILE A 179 -0.85 8.68 -36.51
CA ILE A 179 0.25 7.81 -36.06
C ILE A 179 1.03 7.26 -37.25
N ASP A 180 0.30 6.74 -38.23
CA ASP A 180 0.91 6.13 -39.43
C ASP A 180 1.69 7.16 -40.23
N ARG A 181 1.23 8.40 -40.28
CA ARG A 181 1.91 9.49 -41.03
C ARG A 181 3.28 9.79 -40.44
N PHE A 182 3.38 9.88 -39.10
CA PHE A 182 4.66 10.11 -38.42
C PHE A 182 5.63 8.94 -38.63
N LEU A 183 5.14 7.71 -38.48
CA LEU A 183 5.96 6.50 -38.62
C LEU A 183 6.43 6.32 -40.08
N GLN A 184 5.53 6.47 -41.04
CA GLN A 184 5.85 6.35 -42.47
C GLN A 184 6.84 7.40 -42.95
N ALA A 185 6.74 8.64 -42.46
CA ALA A 185 7.73 9.66 -42.73
C ALA A 185 9.12 9.26 -42.24
N THR A 186 9.22 8.77 -41.01
CA THR A 186 10.50 8.31 -40.44
C THR A 186 11.05 7.08 -41.18
N LEU A 187 10.21 6.12 -41.57
CA LEU A 187 10.59 4.94 -42.32
C LEU A 187 11.10 5.33 -43.72
N ALA A 188 10.41 6.26 -44.40
CA ALA A 188 10.80 6.78 -45.72
C ALA A 188 12.19 7.44 -45.67
N ASP A 189 12.49 8.24 -44.65
CA ASP A 189 13.81 8.87 -44.45
C ASP A 189 14.93 7.84 -44.30
N LYS A 190 14.62 6.62 -43.88
CA LYS A 190 15.55 5.49 -43.74
C LYS A 190 15.49 4.49 -44.88
N ASN A 191 14.70 4.76 -45.92
CA ASN A 191 14.40 3.83 -47.03
C ASN A 191 13.86 2.48 -46.54
N LEU A 192 13.06 2.49 -45.51
CA LEU A 192 12.32 1.35 -44.95
C LEU A 192 10.86 1.43 -45.42
N SER A 193 10.22 0.27 -45.57
CA SER A 193 8.80 0.16 -45.84
C SER A 193 8.09 -0.53 -44.68
N PRO A 194 6.86 -0.11 -44.31
CA PRO A 194 6.10 -0.80 -43.29
C PRO A 194 5.70 -2.19 -43.75
N ALA A 195 5.59 -3.15 -42.84
CA ALA A 195 5.14 -4.50 -43.13
C ALA A 195 3.69 -4.54 -43.59
N PRO A 196 3.28 -5.57 -44.35
CA PRO A 196 1.87 -5.80 -44.68
C PRO A 196 1.00 -5.99 -43.43
N GLU A 197 -0.31 -5.79 -43.59
CA GLU A 197 -1.29 -6.08 -42.54
C GLU A 197 -1.31 -7.58 -42.20
N ALA A 198 -1.44 -7.91 -40.92
CA ALA A 198 -1.61 -9.27 -40.44
C ALA A 198 -3.00 -9.82 -40.84
N ASP A 199 -3.14 -11.12 -40.86
CA ASP A 199 -4.45 -11.75 -41.12
C ASP A 199 -5.44 -11.50 -39.95
N ARG A 200 -6.72 -11.68 -40.23
CA ARG A 200 -7.80 -11.36 -39.30
C ARG A 200 -7.75 -12.19 -38.01
N ARG A 201 -7.29 -13.45 -38.04
CA ARG A 201 -7.15 -14.29 -36.84
C ARG A 201 -6.05 -13.78 -35.95
N THR A 202 -4.89 -13.48 -36.55
CA THR A 202 -3.76 -12.85 -35.83
C THR A 202 -4.16 -11.53 -35.18
N LEU A 203 -4.89 -10.66 -35.94
CA LEU A 203 -5.36 -9.37 -35.40
C LEU A 203 -6.34 -9.54 -34.22
N LEU A 204 -7.30 -10.46 -34.33
CA LEU A 204 -8.23 -10.70 -33.21
C LEU A 204 -7.54 -11.28 -32.01
N ARG A 205 -6.60 -12.22 -32.19
CA ARG A 205 -5.82 -12.82 -31.10
C ARG A 205 -4.98 -11.73 -30.39
N ARG A 206 -4.29 -10.88 -31.15
CA ARG A 206 -3.50 -9.76 -30.65
C ARG A 206 -4.36 -8.81 -29.82
N LEU A 207 -5.47 -8.33 -30.39
CA LEU A 207 -6.40 -7.44 -29.70
C LEU A 207 -6.97 -8.04 -28.41
N SER A 208 -7.34 -9.34 -28.45
CA SER A 208 -7.91 -10.01 -27.27
C SER A 208 -6.91 -10.08 -26.12
N PHE A 209 -5.64 -10.42 -26.38
CA PHE A 209 -4.63 -10.44 -25.34
C PHE A 209 -4.21 -9.03 -24.88
N ASP A 210 -4.09 -8.07 -25.79
CA ASP A 210 -3.69 -6.72 -25.45
C ASP A 210 -4.75 -5.98 -24.63
N LEU A 211 -6.01 -6.11 -25.02
CA LEU A 211 -7.10 -5.37 -24.38
C LEU A 211 -7.74 -6.14 -23.22
N LEU A 212 -7.80 -7.49 -23.27
CA LEU A 212 -8.49 -8.29 -22.26
C LEU A 212 -7.56 -9.22 -21.46
N GLY A 213 -6.35 -9.53 -21.96
CA GLY A 213 -5.45 -10.53 -21.37
C GLY A 213 -5.98 -11.96 -21.44
N LEU A 214 -6.87 -12.24 -22.40
CA LEU A 214 -7.52 -13.53 -22.60
C LEU A 214 -7.49 -13.92 -24.08
N PRO A 215 -7.46 -15.23 -24.42
CA PRO A 215 -7.61 -15.67 -25.79
C PRO A 215 -9.02 -15.38 -26.31
N PRO A 216 -9.19 -15.16 -27.63
CA PRO A 216 -10.53 -15.07 -28.20
C PRO A 216 -11.20 -16.46 -28.19
N ILE A 217 -12.52 -16.49 -28.07
CA ILE A 217 -13.27 -17.74 -28.24
C ILE A 217 -13.40 -18.09 -29.71
N PRO A 218 -13.41 -19.40 -30.10
CA PRO A 218 -13.47 -19.82 -31.49
C PRO A 218 -14.64 -19.25 -32.27
N GLU A 219 -15.79 -19.08 -31.64
CA GLU A 219 -17.00 -18.51 -32.22
C GLU A 219 -16.80 -17.02 -32.61
N ASP A 220 -16.10 -16.25 -31.80
CA ASP A 220 -15.72 -14.85 -32.13
C ASP A 220 -14.72 -14.79 -33.29
N VAL A 221 -13.78 -15.75 -33.34
CA VAL A 221 -12.82 -15.86 -34.46
C VAL A 221 -13.57 -16.12 -35.75
N ALA A 222 -14.48 -17.09 -35.76
CA ALA A 222 -15.27 -17.44 -36.95
C ALA A 222 -16.15 -16.25 -37.40
N ALA A 223 -16.83 -15.61 -36.48
CA ALA A 223 -17.69 -14.45 -36.77
C ALA A 223 -16.88 -13.28 -37.35
N PHE A 224 -15.74 -12.94 -36.76
CA PHE A 224 -14.91 -11.82 -37.23
C PHE A 224 -14.27 -12.14 -38.60
N VAL A 225 -13.81 -13.36 -38.82
CA VAL A 225 -13.26 -13.77 -40.14
C VAL A 225 -14.30 -13.69 -41.24
N ALA A 226 -15.57 -14.03 -40.94
CA ALA A 226 -16.68 -13.99 -41.87
C ALA A 226 -17.29 -12.58 -42.09
N ASP A 227 -17.02 -11.62 -41.21
CA ASP A 227 -17.57 -10.25 -41.33
C ASP A 227 -16.80 -9.46 -42.40
N GLU A 228 -17.37 -9.25 -43.58
CA GLU A 228 -16.78 -8.50 -44.68
C GLU A 228 -17.09 -6.98 -44.62
N SER A 229 -17.72 -6.50 -43.56
CA SER A 229 -18.02 -5.07 -43.43
C SER A 229 -16.72 -4.24 -43.34
N PRO A 230 -16.68 -3.05 -43.95
CA PRO A 230 -15.45 -2.25 -44.01
C PRO A 230 -15.00 -1.73 -42.63
N ASP A 231 -15.90 -1.71 -41.67
CA ASP A 231 -15.67 -1.26 -40.25
C ASP A 231 -15.66 -2.41 -39.26
N ALA A 232 -15.55 -3.68 -39.75
CA ALA A 232 -15.56 -4.87 -38.89
C ALA A 232 -14.46 -4.84 -37.80
N TYR A 233 -13.27 -4.33 -38.16
CA TYR A 233 -12.14 -4.24 -37.23
C TYR A 233 -12.35 -3.16 -36.17
N GLU A 234 -12.81 -2.00 -36.56
CA GLU A 234 -13.11 -0.88 -35.66
C GLU A 234 -14.23 -1.26 -34.67
N LYS A 235 -15.28 -1.93 -35.12
CA LYS A 235 -16.35 -2.51 -34.29
C LYS A 235 -15.80 -3.54 -33.29
N LEU A 236 -14.85 -4.36 -33.74
CA LEU A 236 -14.17 -5.32 -32.84
C LEU A 236 -13.41 -4.61 -31.75
N VAL A 237 -12.62 -3.58 -32.09
CA VAL A 237 -11.89 -2.76 -31.11
C VAL A 237 -12.84 -2.14 -30.09
N ASP A 238 -13.93 -1.52 -30.56
CA ASP A 238 -14.94 -0.87 -29.72
C ASP A 238 -15.62 -1.90 -28.77
N ARG A 239 -15.94 -3.10 -29.26
CA ARG A 239 -16.51 -4.19 -28.46
C ARG A 239 -15.55 -4.64 -27.35
N LEU A 240 -14.27 -4.83 -27.66
CA LEU A 240 -13.29 -5.26 -26.67
C LEU A 240 -13.02 -4.17 -25.62
N LEU A 241 -12.96 -2.90 -26.00
CA LEU A 241 -12.85 -1.77 -25.08
C LEU A 241 -14.07 -1.59 -24.15
N ALA A 242 -15.25 -2.06 -24.60
CA ALA A 242 -16.45 -2.06 -23.78
C ALA A 242 -16.54 -3.25 -22.80
N SER A 243 -15.67 -4.25 -22.95
CA SER A 243 -15.64 -5.43 -22.08
C SER A 243 -15.21 -5.08 -20.65
N PRO A 244 -15.83 -5.64 -19.59
CA PRO A 244 -15.36 -5.45 -18.23
C PRO A 244 -13.95 -6.04 -17.98
N HIS A 245 -13.52 -6.99 -18.78
CA HIS A 245 -12.19 -7.59 -18.71
C HIS A 245 -11.08 -6.66 -19.20
N TYR A 246 -11.42 -5.57 -19.89
CA TYR A 246 -10.46 -4.51 -20.24
C TYR A 246 -9.84 -3.88 -18.98
N GLY A 247 -10.66 -3.52 -17.99
CA GLY A 247 -10.16 -2.97 -16.74
C GLY A 247 -9.29 -3.93 -15.95
N GLU A 248 -9.61 -5.25 -15.95
CA GLU A 248 -8.78 -6.27 -15.31
C GLU A 248 -7.38 -6.34 -15.93
N ARG A 249 -7.30 -6.27 -17.27
CA ARG A 249 -6.03 -6.29 -18.01
C ARG A 249 -5.22 -5.04 -17.72
N TRP A 250 -5.80 -3.86 -17.90
CA TRP A 250 -5.07 -2.59 -17.82
C TRP A 250 -4.80 -2.14 -16.38
N ALA A 251 -5.63 -2.56 -15.42
CA ALA A 251 -5.33 -2.38 -14.00
C ALA A 251 -4.06 -3.12 -13.59
N ARG A 252 -3.74 -4.30 -14.18
CA ARG A 252 -2.52 -5.02 -13.84
C ARG A 252 -1.28 -4.18 -14.13
N HIS A 253 -1.23 -3.49 -15.28
CA HIS A 253 -0.13 -2.61 -15.62
C HIS A 253 0.04 -1.46 -14.64
N TRP A 254 -1.06 -0.87 -14.17
CA TRP A 254 -1.01 0.16 -13.15
C TRP A 254 -0.57 -0.37 -11.79
N LEU A 255 -1.05 -1.54 -11.39
CA LEU A 255 -0.72 -2.15 -10.10
C LEU A 255 0.75 -2.58 -10.01
N ASP A 256 1.42 -2.85 -11.13
CA ASP A 256 2.87 -3.08 -11.20
C ASP A 256 3.66 -1.80 -10.85
N ILE A 257 3.19 -0.66 -11.34
CA ILE A 257 3.79 0.65 -11.04
C ILE A 257 3.48 1.06 -9.60
N ALA A 258 2.28 0.75 -9.10
CA ALA A 258 1.89 0.97 -7.71
C ALA A 258 2.55 -0.02 -6.75
N HIS A 259 3.31 -1.00 -7.23
CA HIS A 259 3.88 -2.13 -6.50
C HIS A 259 2.93 -2.73 -5.44
N TYR A 260 1.69 -2.95 -5.88
CA TYR A 260 0.61 -3.44 -5.05
C TYR A 260 0.86 -4.84 -4.51
N ALA A 261 0.57 -5.04 -3.23
CA ALA A 261 0.46 -6.36 -2.60
C ALA A 261 -0.56 -6.34 -1.45
N ASP A 262 -1.01 -7.54 -1.06
CA ASP A 262 -1.98 -7.75 0.02
C ASP A 262 -1.30 -7.98 1.38
N THR A 263 0.04 -7.74 1.48
CA THR A 263 0.84 -7.85 2.71
C THR A 263 1.80 -6.68 2.86
N HIS A 264 2.36 -6.50 4.06
CA HIS A 264 3.24 -5.38 4.38
C HIS A 264 4.62 -5.48 3.73
N GLY A 265 5.18 -6.69 3.66
CA GLY A 265 6.60 -6.89 3.38
C GLY A 265 7.47 -6.82 4.63
N PHE A 266 8.79 -6.80 4.44
CA PHE A 266 9.79 -6.81 5.50
C PHE A 266 9.69 -8.06 6.40
N GLU A 267 10.24 -8.00 7.63
CA GLU A 267 10.29 -9.14 8.55
C GLU A 267 8.90 -9.56 9.08
N ARG A 268 8.02 -8.57 9.33
CA ARG A 268 6.64 -8.77 9.78
C ARG A 268 5.70 -8.56 8.61
N ASP A 269 5.75 -9.46 7.63
CA ASP A 269 4.92 -9.40 6.43
C ASP A 269 3.45 -9.77 6.73
N GLN A 270 2.80 -8.94 7.54
CA GLN A 270 1.41 -9.12 7.95
C GLN A 270 0.43 -8.89 6.80
N LEU A 271 -0.72 -9.56 6.90
CA LEU A 271 -1.82 -9.43 5.94
C LEU A 271 -2.41 -8.00 5.95
N ARG A 272 -2.78 -7.50 4.77
CA ARG A 272 -3.57 -6.28 4.56
C ARG A 272 -4.98 -6.66 4.09
N PRO A 273 -5.90 -7.03 4.99
CA PRO A 273 -7.19 -7.62 4.62
C PRO A 273 -8.08 -6.70 3.79
N ASN A 274 -7.82 -5.40 3.80
CA ASN A 274 -8.60 -4.38 3.11
C ASN A 274 -7.91 -3.77 1.88
N ALA A 275 -6.70 -4.23 1.49
CA ALA A 275 -5.94 -3.70 0.35
C ALA A 275 -6.67 -3.93 -0.99
N TRP A 276 -7.38 -5.06 -1.14
CA TRP A 276 -8.08 -5.44 -2.36
C TRP A 276 -9.07 -4.39 -2.87
N ARG A 277 -9.63 -3.54 -1.97
CA ARG A 277 -10.55 -2.46 -2.37
C ARG A 277 -9.89 -1.45 -3.31
N TYR A 278 -8.60 -1.14 -3.09
CA TYR A 278 -7.85 -0.28 -3.99
C TYR A 278 -7.65 -0.93 -5.36
N ARG A 279 -7.31 -2.23 -5.43
CA ARG A 279 -7.21 -2.96 -6.70
C ARG A 279 -8.53 -2.92 -7.47
N ASP A 280 -9.66 -3.18 -6.80
CA ASP A 280 -10.98 -3.18 -7.43
C ASP A 280 -11.38 -1.77 -7.88
N TRP A 281 -11.00 -0.74 -7.11
CA TRP A 281 -11.20 0.64 -7.53
C TRP A 281 -10.43 0.97 -8.81
N VAL A 282 -9.18 0.53 -8.95
CA VAL A 282 -8.38 0.73 -10.18
C VAL A 282 -9.05 0.07 -11.37
N ILE A 283 -9.52 -1.19 -11.23
CA ILE A 283 -10.25 -1.91 -12.28
C ILE A 283 -11.50 -1.14 -12.70
N LYS A 284 -12.31 -0.69 -11.73
CA LYS A 284 -13.54 0.06 -11.95
C LYS A 284 -13.27 1.40 -12.64
N ALA A 285 -12.27 2.15 -12.19
CA ALA A 285 -11.92 3.46 -12.76
C ALA A 285 -11.48 3.34 -14.23
N ILE A 286 -10.64 2.35 -14.56
CA ILE A 286 -10.19 2.09 -15.93
C ILE A 286 -11.35 1.61 -16.81
N ASN A 287 -12.23 0.73 -16.31
CA ASN A 287 -13.42 0.29 -17.05
C ASN A 287 -14.38 1.45 -17.35
N ALA A 288 -14.54 2.37 -16.42
CA ALA A 288 -15.36 3.57 -16.59
C ALA A 288 -14.71 4.63 -17.49
N ASP A 289 -13.49 4.38 -18.00
CA ASP A 289 -12.69 5.36 -18.76
C ASP A 289 -12.57 6.71 -18.02
N MET A 290 -12.29 6.61 -16.68
CA MET A 290 -12.08 7.81 -15.86
C MET A 290 -10.96 8.65 -16.49
N PRO A 291 -11.16 9.97 -16.68
CA PRO A 291 -10.09 10.84 -17.17
C PRO A 291 -8.80 10.64 -16.39
N TYR A 292 -7.68 10.43 -17.09
CA TYR A 292 -6.42 10.02 -16.42
C TYR A 292 -5.90 11.06 -15.44
N ASP A 293 -6.14 12.35 -15.67
CA ASP A 293 -5.85 13.43 -14.74
C ASP A 293 -6.67 13.28 -13.44
N GLU A 294 -7.99 13.00 -13.52
CA GLU A 294 -8.84 12.74 -12.36
C GLU A 294 -8.46 11.42 -11.67
N PHE A 295 -8.04 10.40 -12.44
CA PHE A 295 -7.53 9.15 -11.89
C PHE A 295 -6.30 9.37 -11.00
N LEU A 296 -5.36 10.22 -11.42
CA LEU A 296 -4.19 10.61 -10.61
C LEU A 296 -4.58 11.49 -9.42
N ARG A 297 -5.44 12.49 -9.62
CA ARG A 297 -5.91 13.39 -8.56
C ARG A 297 -6.53 12.63 -7.40
N ARG A 298 -7.40 11.63 -7.71
CA ARG A 298 -8.04 10.80 -6.68
C ARG A 298 -7.03 9.97 -5.91
N GLN A 299 -6.02 9.45 -6.56
CA GLN A 299 -5.01 8.61 -5.91
C GLN A 299 -4.06 9.41 -5.00
N ILE A 300 -3.77 10.66 -5.34
CA ILE A 300 -2.88 11.51 -4.55
C ILE A 300 -3.62 12.23 -3.42
N ALA A 301 -4.84 12.70 -3.64
CA ALA A 301 -5.53 13.59 -2.71
C ALA A 301 -7.06 13.36 -2.65
N GLY A 302 -7.59 12.21 -3.11
CA GLY A 302 -9.03 11.94 -3.18
C GLY A 302 -9.75 12.15 -1.86
N ASP A 303 -9.18 11.63 -0.78
CA ASP A 303 -9.70 11.79 0.59
C ASP A 303 -9.66 13.23 1.11
N ALA A 304 -8.76 14.06 0.59
CA ALA A 304 -8.67 15.47 0.94
C ALA A 304 -9.70 16.33 0.16
N PHE A 305 -10.05 15.90 -1.07
CA PHE A 305 -11.11 16.57 -1.84
C PHE A 305 -12.51 16.22 -1.32
N ALA A 306 -12.74 14.94 -0.92
CA ALA A 306 -14.03 14.48 -0.42
C ALA A 306 -13.85 13.32 0.59
N PRO A 307 -13.72 13.63 1.89
CA PRO A 307 -13.42 12.64 2.94
C PRO A 307 -14.57 11.66 3.23
N ASP A 308 -15.77 11.98 2.77
CA ASP A 308 -16.98 11.15 2.94
C ASP A 308 -17.37 10.38 1.68
N ASP A 309 -16.62 10.53 0.58
CA ASP A 309 -16.80 9.75 -0.64
C ASP A 309 -15.93 8.49 -0.58
N PRO A 310 -16.52 7.29 -0.41
CA PRO A 310 -15.77 6.05 -0.31
C PRO A 310 -14.85 5.78 -1.51
N ASP A 311 -15.30 6.08 -2.74
CA ASP A 311 -14.51 5.86 -3.94
C ASP A 311 -13.25 6.74 -3.95
N ARG A 312 -13.35 7.98 -3.48
CA ARG A 312 -12.20 8.90 -3.40
C ARG A 312 -11.23 8.53 -2.28
N VAL A 313 -11.75 8.03 -1.16
CA VAL A 313 -10.91 7.53 -0.05
C VAL A 313 -10.19 6.25 -0.46
N ILE A 314 -10.88 5.30 -1.11
CA ILE A 314 -10.29 4.04 -1.58
C ILE A 314 -9.18 4.29 -2.61
N ALA A 315 -9.37 5.26 -3.50
CA ALA A 315 -8.38 5.65 -4.50
C ALA A 315 -7.01 5.96 -3.89
N THR A 316 -6.99 6.59 -2.71
CA THR A 316 -5.75 6.95 -2.02
C THR A 316 -4.95 5.75 -1.50
N GLY A 317 -5.50 4.54 -1.58
CA GLY A 317 -4.74 3.29 -1.35
C GLY A 317 -3.45 3.21 -2.17
N PHE A 318 -3.35 3.96 -3.27
CA PHE A 318 -2.12 4.16 -4.04
C PHE A 318 -0.93 4.54 -3.15
N LEU A 319 -1.08 5.54 -2.30
CA LEU A 319 -0.01 6.04 -1.42
C LEU A 319 0.41 5.02 -0.34
N ALA A 320 -0.42 3.99 -0.12
CA ALA A 320 -0.15 2.94 0.86
C ALA A 320 0.13 1.57 0.21
N ALA A 321 0.12 1.49 -1.13
CA ALA A 321 0.27 0.22 -1.85
C ALA A 321 1.65 -0.42 -1.68
N GLY A 322 2.72 0.40 -1.53
CA GLY A 322 4.10 -0.05 -1.39
C GLY A 322 4.42 -0.84 -0.10
N PRO A 323 5.67 -1.32 0.04
CA PRO A 323 6.13 -2.01 1.24
C PRO A 323 6.09 -1.10 2.47
N TRP A 324 5.89 -1.68 3.66
CA TRP A 324 5.83 -0.93 4.90
C TRP A 324 6.51 -1.70 6.04
N ASP A 325 7.54 -1.09 6.61
CA ASP A 325 8.28 -1.66 7.73
C ASP A 325 7.52 -1.49 9.06
N PHE A 326 6.71 -2.50 9.40
CA PHE A 326 5.95 -2.52 10.65
C PHE A 326 6.88 -2.54 11.88
N VAL A 327 7.98 -3.30 11.83
CA VAL A 327 8.93 -3.40 12.94
C VAL A 327 9.59 -2.05 13.19
N GLY A 328 10.12 -1.44 12.12
CA GLY A 328 10.83 -0.16 12.21
C GLY A 328 9.93 1.01 12.62
N GLN A 329 8.65 1.02 12.23
CA GLN A 329 7.76 2.15 12.52
C GLN A 329 6.92 1.98 13.79
N VAL A 330 6.56 0.73 14.18
CA VAL A 330 5.60 0.47 15.27
C VAL A 330 6.23 -0.26 16.45
N GLU A 331 7.01 -1.32 16.22
CA GLU A 331 7.49 -2.20 17.30
C GLU A 331 8.82 -1.75 17.91
N THR A 332 9.71 -1.14 17.13
CA THR A 332 11.05 -0.75 17.61
C THR A 332 10.98 0.28 18.72
N LYS A 333 11.85 0.10 19.71
CA LYS A 333 12.07 1.09 20.78
C LYS A 333 13.19 2.08 20.45
N SER A 334 13.91 1.86 19.34
CA SER A 334 14.99 2.74 18.88
C SER A 334 14.43 3.90 18.07
N ASP A 335 14.60 5.12 18.54
CA ASP A 335 14.18 6.32 17.81
C ASP A 335 14.97 6.51 16.52
N VAL A 336 16.24 6.05 16.47
CA VAL A 336 17.08 6.08 15.26
C VAL A 336 16.47 5.20 14.17
N LEU A 337 16.14 3.93 14.50
CA LEU A 337 15.52 3.02 13.54
C LEU A 337 14.14 3.50 13.10
N ARG A 338 13.35 4.10 14.02
CA ARG A 338 12.05 4.66 13.69
C ARG A 338 12.16 5.82 12.69
N ARG A 339 13.12 6.73 12.88
CA ARG A 339 13.38 7.83 11.94
C ARG A 339 13.85 7.31 10.58
N GLN A 340 14.73 6.29 10.56
CA GLN A 340 15.18 5.67 9.32
C GLN A 340 14.02 5.01 8.57
N ALA A 341 13.24 4.16 9.24
CA ALA A 341 12.08 3.49 8.63
C ALA A 341 11.04 4.50 8.11
N ARG A 342 10.86 5.63 8.81
CA ARG A 342 9.99 6.70 8.34
C ARG A 342 10.56 7.44 7.12
N ALA A 343 11.86 7.69 7.10
CA ALA A 343 12.52 8.31 5.94
C ALA A 343 12.41 7.42 4.69
N ASP A 344 12.54 6.11 4.86
CA ASP A 344 12.40 5.14 3.77
C ASP A 344 10.95 5.01 3.28
N ASP A 345 9.98 5.07 4.18
CA ASP A 345 8.54 5.11 3.86
C ASP A 345 8.14 6.36 3.04
N LEU A 346 8.70 7.53 3.38
CA LEU A 346 8.49 8.76 2.63
C LEU A 346 9.21 8.75 1.27
N ASP A 347 10.41 8.18 1.20
CA ASP A 347 11.13 7.96 -0.04
C ASP A 347 10.34 7.09 -1.02
N ASP A 348 9.75 6.01 -0.52
CA ASP A 348 8.86 5.13 -1.29
C ASP A 348 7.65 5.90 -1.85
N MET A 349 6.95 6.69 -1.03
CA MET A 349 5.78 7.47 -1.49
C MET A 349 6.15 8.50 -2.56
N VAL A 350 7.22 9.28 -2.33
CA VAL A 350 7.67 10.30 -3.28
C VAL A 350 8.12 9.67 -4.60
N THR A 351 8.90 8.60 -4.51
CA THR A 351 9.39 7.85 -5.68
C THR A 351 8.22 7.29 -6.47
N GLN A 352 7.28 6.63 -5.80
CA GLN A 352 6.10 6.05 -6.44
C GLN A 352 5.29 7.11 -7.19
N VAL A 353 5.00 8.25 -6.55
CA VAL A 353 4.19 9.32 -7.17
C VAL A 353 4.92 9.94 -8.36
N MET A 354 6.19 10.33 -8.20
CA MET A 354 6.94 11.02 -9.26
C MET A 354 7.26 10.10 -10.44
N THR A 355 7.63 8.86 -10.16
CA THR A 355 7.89 7.85 -11.21
C THR A 355 6.60 7.47 -11.94
N ALA A 356 5.50 7.22 -11.19
CA ALA A 356 4.23 6.79 -11.78
C ALA A 356 3.59 7.89 -12.64
N ALA A 357 3.58 9.12 -12.16
CA ALA A 357 2.89 10.22 -12.85
C ALA A 357 3.78 10.99 -13.84
N CYS A 358 5.05 11.23 -13.48
CA CYS A 358 5.94 12.13 -14.21
C CYS A 358 7.13 11.44 -14.90
N GLY A 359 7.38 10.14 -14.64
CA GLY A 359 8.54 9.44 -15.19
C GLY A 359 9.87 10.07 -14.78
N VAL A 360 9.97 10.53 -13.54
CA VAL A 360 11.17 11.16 -12.99
C VAL A 360 11.77 10.29 -11.90
N THR A 361 13.06 9.98 -12.04
CA THR A 361 13.84 9.27 -11.02
C THR A 361 14.39 10.28 -10.01
N ILE A 362 13.77 10.38 -8.84
CA ILE A 362 14.09 11.45 -7.88
C ILE A 362 15.00 11.01 -6.73
N ASN A 363 15.17 9.70 -6.52
CA ASN A 363 15.87 9.13 -5.36
C ASN A 363 17.33 9.58 -5.21
N CYS A 364 18.03 9.86 -6.32
CA CYS A 364 19.39 10.37 -6.26
C CYS A 364 19.48 11.67 -5.47
N ALA A 365 18.41 12.48 -5.53
CA ALA A 365 18.35 13.77 -4.82
C ALA A 365 18.15 13.64 -3.30
N ARG A 366 17.91 12.43 -2.77
CA ARG A 366 17.88 12.16 -1.33
C ARG A 366 19.20 12.48 -0.62
N CYS A 367 20.34 12.22 -1.28
CA CYS A 367 21.67 12.32 -0.64
C CYS A 367 22.49 13.54 -1.09
N HIS A 368 22.26 14.04 -2.30
CA HIS A 368 22.96 15.16 -2.93
C HIS A 368 22.08 15.66 -4.10
N ASP A 369 22.39 16.79 -4.69
CA ASP A 369 21.71 17.26 -5.90
C ASP A 369 21.72 16.17 -6.98
N HIS A 370 20.61 15.99 -7.70
CA HIS A 370 20.52 14.91 -8.68
C HIS A 370 21.65 15.01 -9.72
N LYS A 371 22.35 13.89 -9.93
CA LYS A 371 23.58 13.88 -10.74
C LYS A 371 23.34 14.31 -12.19
N LEU A 372 22.25 13.86 -12.78
CA LEU A 372 21.95 14.05 -14.20
C LEU A 372 20.88 15.12 -14.40
N ASP A 373 19.78 15.08 -13.65
CA ASP A 373 18.64 15.97 -13.80
C ASP A 373 18.79 17.25 -12.98
N PRO A 374 18.17 18.37 -13.41
CA PRO A 374 18.24 19.65 -12.71
C PRO A 374 17.31 19.70 -11.49
N ILE A 375 17.52 18.77 -10.53
CA ILE A 375 16.72 18.60 -9.31
C ILE A 375 17.65 18.74 -8.09
N PRO A 376 17.62 19.87 -7.39
CA PRO A 376 18.37 20.06 -6.15
C PRO A 376 17.87 19.14 -5.03
N GLN A 377 18.76 18.79 -4.09
CA GLN A 377 18.40 17.99 -2.91
C GLN A 377 17.25 18.60 -2.12
N GLY A 378 17.20 19.93 -2.00
CA GLY A 378 16.13 20.63 -1.30
C GLY A 378 14.74 20.34 -1.87
N GLU A 379 14.60 20.16 -3.18
CA GLU A 379 13.32 19.86 -3.83
C GLU A 379 12.83 18.44 -3.54
N TYR A 380 13.74 17.46 -3.40
CA TYR A 380 13.39 16.14 -2.92
C TYR A 380 12.77 16.20 -1.51
N TYR A 381 13.36 16.98 -0.59
CA TYR A 381 12.80 17.14 0.76
C TYR A 381 11.53 18.01 0.76
N ALA A 382 11.38 18.94 -0.18
CA ALA A 382 10.13 19.67 -0.37
C ALA A 382 8.98 18.73 -0.81
N LEU A 383 9.22 17.80 -1.72
CA LEU A 383 8.29 16.73 -2.07
C LEU A 383 8.01 15.80 -0.87
N THR A 384 9.04 15.43 -0.12
CA THR A 384 8.90 14.65 1.13
C THR A 384 8.00 15.38 2.14
N ALA A 385 8.10 16.72 2.23
CA ALA A 385 7.26 17.54 3.10
C ALA A 385 5.78 17.53 2.70
N VAL A 386 5.44 17.24 1.43
CA VAL A 386 4.04 17.06 1.02
C VAL A 386 3.40 15.87 1.72
N PHE A 387 4.13 14.76 1.88
CA PHE A 387 3.63 13.51 2.46
C PHE A 387 4.00 13.32 3.95
N ALA A 388 4.69 14.27 4.55
CA ALA A 388 5.23 14.13 5.90
C ALA A 388 4.14 13.86 6.98
N GLY A 389 2.90 14.34 6.76
CA GLY A 389 1.75 14.10 7.64
C GLY A 389 1.06 12.75 7.42
N VAL A 390 1.30 12.05 6.31
CA VAL A 390 0.64 10.79 5.97
C VAL A 390 1.13 9.64 6.83
N LYS A 391 0.22 8.83 7.37
CA LYS A 391 0.49 7.52 8.00
C LYS A 391 -0.24 6.44 7.23
N ARG A 392 0.33 5.23 7.13
CA ARG A 392 -0.28 4.08 6.46
C ARG A 392 -0.96 3.18 7.49
N GLN A 393 -2.28 2.95 7.36
CA GLN A 393 -3.04 2.00 8.19
C GLN A 393 -4.41 1.71 7.59
N ASP A 394 -5.13 0.74 8.16
CA ASP A 394 -6.55 0.55 7.86
C ASP A 394 -7.36 1.75 8.35
N ARG A 395 -8.18 2.31 7.47
CA ARG A 395 -9.09 3.42 7.78
C ARG A 395 -10.48 3.16 7.20
N ALA A 396 -11.51 3.74 7.81
CA ALA A 396 -12.85 3.73 7.24
C ALA A 396 -12.88 4.48 5.90
N THR A 397 -13.67 3.97 4.98
CA THR A 397 -13.85 4.57 3.65
C THR A 397 -14.71 5.83 3.64
N SER A 398 -15.36 6.17 4.77
CA SER A 398 -16.09 7.41 5.00
C SER A 398 -15.88 7.87 6.44
N ALA A 399 -15.52 9.13 6.63
CA ALA A 399 -15.33 9.73 7.95
C ALA A 399 -16.66 9.85 8.69
N ALA A 400 -17.75 10.18 8.00
CA ALA A 400 -19.09 10.25 8.58
C ALA A 400 -19.58 8.88 9.06
N ALA A 401 -19.35 7.81 8.26
CA ALA A 401 -19.70 6.45 8.66
C ALA A 401 -18.92 5.97 9.87
N ALA A 402 -17.60 6.28 9.95
CA ALA A 402 -16.79 5.99 11.12
C ALA A 402 -17.31 6.70 12.37
N THR A 403 -17.60 8.00 12.27
CA THR A 403 -18.14 8.78 13.39
C THR A 403 -19.49 8.24 13.86
N ALA A 404 -20.37 7.87 12.93
CA ALA A 404 -21.67 7.30 13.25
C ALA A 404 -21.54 5.94 13.96
N TYR A 405 -20.60 5.09 13.51
CA TYR A 405 -20.30 3.80 14.14
C TYR A 405 -19.79 3.98 15.59
N GLU A 406 -18.78 4.83 15.78
CA GLU A 406 -18.20 5.07 17.11
C GLU A 406 -19.25 5.66 18.08
N ARG A 407 -20.12 6.53 17.59
CA ARG A 407 -21.23 7.05 18.39
C ARG A 407 -22.22 5.95 18.77
N ALA A 408 -22.69 5.15 17.79
CA ALA A 408 -23.63 4.07 18.04
C ALA A 408 -23.03 3.03 19.02
N LYS A 409 -21.74 2.70 18.87
CA LYS A 409 -21.02 1.82 19.77
C LYS A 409 -20.95 2.39 21.19
N ALA A 410 -20.58 3.66 21.34
CA ALA A 410 -20.53 4.33 22.65
C ALA A 410 -21.91 4.42 23.33
N ASP A 411 -22.97 4.69 22.56
CA ASP A 411 -24.35 4.73 23.07
C ASP A 411 -24.81 3.35 23.58
N LEU A 412 -24.47 2.28 22.83
CA LEU A 412 -24.76 0.89 23.23
C LEU A 412 -23.96 0.48 24.47
N GLU A 413 -22.66 0.77 24.50
CA GLU A 413 -21.81 0.50 25.68
C GLU A 413 -22.29 1.22 26.94
N ALA A 414 -22.69 2.47 26.81
CA ALA A 414 -23.30 3.25 27.91
C ALA A 414 -24.65 2.64 28.36
N GLY A 415 -25.48 2.20 27.40
CA GLY A 415 -26.73 1.51 27.68
C GLY A 415 -26.53 0.18 28.42
N ILE A 416 -25.55 -0.61 28.02
CA ILE A 416 -25.15 -1.87 28.65
C ILE A 416 -24.66 -1.60 30.09
N ALA A 417 -23.80 -0.60 30.27
CA ALA A 417 -23.29 -0.22 31.59
C ALA A 417 -24.45 0.15 32.54
N LYS A 418 -25.42 0.93 32.07
CA LYS A 418 -26.62 1.29 32.83
C LYS A 418 -27.46 0.04 33.17
N ALA A 419 -27.75 -0.81 32.19
CA ALA A 419 -28.52 -2.03 32.41
C ALA A 419 -27.84 -2.98 33.41
N ARG A 420 -26.50 -3.06 33.42
CA ARG A 420 -25.73 -3.81 34.43
C ARG A 420 -25.92 -3.23 35.86
N VAL A 421 -25.93 -1.90 35.99
CA VAL A 421 -26.21 -1.23 37.29
C VAL A 421 -27.62 -1.58 37.76
N ASP A 422 -28.61 -1.56 36.87
CA ASP A 422 -29.98 -1.91 37.19
C ASP A 422 -30.10 -3.38 37.64
N VAL A 423 -29.49 -4.32 36.93
CA VAL A 423 -29.40 -5.74 37.33
C VAL A 423 -28.75 -5.90 38.72
N HIS A 424 -27.62 -5.24 38.96
CA HIS A 424 -26.91 -5.32 40.22
C HIS A 424 -27.66 -4.69 41.39
N SER A 425 -28.50 -3.66 41.16
CA SER A 425 -29.31 -3.03 42.16
C SER A 425 -30.46 -3.93 42.61
N LEU A 426 -30.97 -4.77 41.67
CA LEU A 426 -32.07 -5.68 41.90
C LEU A 426 -31.64 -7.02 42.49
N ALA A 427 -30.56 -7.63 41.96
CA ALA A 427 -30.06 -8.95 42.35
C ALA A 427 -29.01 -8.93 43.48
N GLY A 428 -28.46 -7.75 43.81
CA GLY A 428 -27.24 -7.59 44.59
C GLY A 428 -25.99 -7.67 43.74
N LYS A 429 -24.94 -6.92 44.12
CA LYS A 429 -23.67 -6.93 43.37
C LYS A 429 -22.92 -8.24 43.64
N PRO A 430 -22.56 -8.99 42.59
CA PRO A 430 -21.75 -10.22 42.76
C PRO A 430 -20.41 -9.90 43.38
N ILE A 431 -19.83 -10.92 44.08
CA ILE A 431 -18.45 -10.90 44.60
C ILE A 431 -17.57 -11.70 43.65
N ASP A 432 -16.59 -11.04 43.04
CA ASP A 432 -15.64 -11.64 42.12
C ASP A 432 -14.46 -12.23 42.89
N LEU A 433 -14.25 -13.53 42.76
CA LEU A 433 -13.18 -14.25 43.46
C LEU A 433 -11.79 -13.96 42.88
N ALA A 434 -11.70 -13.66 41.58
CA ALA A 434 -10.45 -13.24 40.96
C ALA A 434 -9.98 -11.90 41.52
N ASP A 435 -10.91 -10.96 41.71
CA ASP A 435 -10.61 -9.65 42.33
C ASP A 435 -10.04 -9.84 43.75
N ILE A 436 -10.63 -10.75 44.57
CA ILE A 436 -10.13 -11.06 45.92
C ILE A 436 -8.70 -11.58 45.86
N VAL A 437 -8.41 -12.50 44.94
CA VAL A 437 -7.06 -13.04 44.73
C VAL A 437 -6.07 -11.96 44.31
N GLY A 438 -6.52 -11.00 43.55
CA GLY A 438 -5.75 -9.79 43.18
C GLY A 438 -5.54 -8.77 44.32
N GLY A 439 -5.96 -9.10 45.56
CA GLY A 439 -5.85 -8.24 46.74
C GLY A 439 -7.01 -7.25 46.90
N GLY A 440 -8.10 -7.42 46.15
CA GLY A 440 -9.30 -6.63 46.24
C GLY A 440 -10.35 -7.15 47.23
N ASP A 441 -11.51 -6.48 47.22
CA ASP A 441 -12.67 -6.76 48.06
C ASP A 441 -13.78 -7.52 47.33
N GLY A 442 -13.50 -8.05 46.16
CA GLY A 442 -14.48 -8.72 45.30
C GLY A 442 -15.33 -7.74 44.45
N ARG A 443 -15.05 -6.44 44.41
CA ARG A 443 -15.83 -5.39 43.74
C ARG A 443 -15.06 -4.59 42.72
N GLY A 444 -13.88 -5.07 42.30
CA GLY A 444 -13.06 -4.47 41.26
C GLY A 444 -11.91 -3.63 41.80
N SER A 445 -11.54 -3.76 43.08
CA SER A 445 -10.41 -3.08 43.68
C SER A 445 -9.08 -3.83 43.54
N GLY A 446 -9.11 -5.11 43.17
CA GLY A 446 -7.96 -5.98 42.99
C GLY A 446 -7.18 -5.71 41.70
N LYS A 447 -5.91 -6.03 41.71
CA LYS A 447 -5.00 -5.79 40.59
C LYS A 447 -4.89 -7.01 39.67
N LYS A 448 -5.13 -6.83 38.37
CA LYS A 448 -4.92 -7.88 37.36
C LYS A 448 -3.44 -8.31 37.36
N GLY A 449 -3.21 -9.62 37.24
CA GLY A 449 -1.88 -10.24 37.26
C GLY A 449 -1.31 -10.48 38.64
N PHE A 450 -1.85 -9.87 39.70
CA PHE A 450 -1.47 -10.15 41.08
C PHE A 450 -2.09 -11.49 41.55
N GLY A 451 -1.48 -12.10 42.55
CA GLY A 451 -1.93 -13.41 43.05
C GLY A 451 -1.44 -13.74 44.45
N ILE A 452 -1.62 -15.02 44.82
CA ILE A 452 -1.28 -15.54 46.13
C ILE A 452 -0.36 -16.76 45.96
N ASP A 453 0.78 -16.82 46.66
CA ASP A 453 1.69 -17.95 46.67
C ASP A 453 1.06 -19.11 47.44
N PRO A 454 0.78 -20.29 46.81
CA PRO A 454 0.07 -21.38 47.46
C PRO A 454 0.87 -22.07 48.58
N ARG A 455 2.19 -21.83 48.71
CA ARG A 455 3.02 -22.37 49.78
C ARG A 455 2.95 -21.54 51.08
N THR A 456 2.87 -20.20 50.89
CA THR A 456 3.10 -19.25 51.97
C THR A 456 1.87 -18.40 52.31
N GLY A 457 0.87 -18.38 51.47
CA GLY A 457 -0.30 -17.51 51.56
C GLY A 457 -0.02 -16.02 51.38
N LYS A 458 1.20 -15.61 51.01
CA LYS A 458 1.55 -14.23 50.78
C LYS A 458 1.13 -13.75 49.42
N ALA A 459 0.71 -12.50 49.34
CA ALA A 459 0.45 -11.83 48.08
C ALA A 459 1.73 -11.74 47.21
N ARG A 460 1.58 -11.93 45.90
CA ARG A 460 2.63 -11.82 44.91
C ARG A 460 2.25 -10.82 43.80
N ASP A 461 3.26 -10.10 43.29
CA ASP A 461 3.08 -9.16 42.21
C ASP A 461 2.87 -9.83 40.84
N ALA A 462 2.67 -9.01 39.81
CA ALA A 462 2.41 -9.48 38.44
C ALA A 462 3.64 -10.06 37.72
N LYS A 463 4.81 -10.11 38.34
CA LYS A 463 6.01 -10.63 37.65
C LYS A 463 5.88 -12.12 37.40
N PRO A 464 6.21 -12.58 36.17
CA PRO A 464 6.18 -14.00 35.87
C PRO A 464 7.14 -14.75 36.77
N ASN A 465 6.70 -15.88 37.21
CA ASN A 465 7.48 -16.79 38.07
C ASN A 465 7.59 -18.15 37.39
N GLY A 466 8.36 -18.95 37.90
CA GLY A 466 8.59 -20.28 37.43
C GLY A 466 8.17 -21.33 38.44
N TYR A 467 8.81 -22.42 38.34
CA TYR A 467 8.72 -23.56 39.22
C TYR A 467 8.93 -23.19 40.69
N LEU A 468 8.04 -23.63 41.57
CA LEU A 468 8.15 -23.37 42.98
C LEU A 468 9.06 -24.44 43.61
N GLY A 469 10.19 -24.06 44.22
CA GLY A 469 11.02 -24.90 45.05
C GLY A 469 10.47 -25.03 46.49
N ASP A 470 11.04 -25.95 47.28
CA ASP A 470 10.72 -26.16 48.68
C ASP A 470 9.22 -26.39 48.97
N ILE A 471 8.64 -27.35 48.25
CA ILE A 471 7.22 -27.67 48.33
C ILE A 471 6.97 -28.62 49.50
N THR A 472 5.98 -28.25 50.36
CA THR A 472 5.38 -29.14 51.31
C THR A 472 3.91 -29.35 50.95
N VAL A 473 3.55 -30.57 50.57
CA VAL A 473 2.18 -30.88 50.17
C VAL A 473 1.27 -31.06 51.41
N ASN A 474 -0.03 -30.90 51.20
CA ASN A 474 -1.06 -31.11 52.20
C ASN A 474 -0.87 -30.26 53.49
N ARG A 475 -0.26 -29.09 53.33
CA ARG A 475 -0.09 -28.10 54.37
C ARG A 475 -0.81 -26.81 53.98
N VAL A 476 -1.68 -26.33 54.84
CA VAL A 476 -2.38 -25.05 54.66
C VAL A 476 -1.56 -23.87 55.15
N SER A 477 -1.63 -22.77 54.39
CA SER A 477 -1.12 -21.47 54.77
C SER A 477 -2.29 -20.47 54.77
N PRO A 478 -2.42 -19.57 55.77
CA PRO A 478 -3.49 -18.56 55.78
C PRO A 478 -3.35 -17.61 54.63
N GLY A 479 -4.47 -17.21 54.02
CA GLY A 479 -4.49 -16.23 52.95
C GLY A 479 -4.13 -14.82 53.43
N PRO A 480 -3.88 -13.89 52.48
CA PRO A 480 -3.41 -12.53 52.77
C PRO A 480 -4.53 -11.59 53.30
N THR A 481 -5.78 -12.02 53.20
CA THR A 481 -6.97 -11.27 53.64
C THR A 481 -7.95 -12.23 54.33
N PRO A 482 -8.86 -11.74 55.18
CA PRO A 482 -9.87 -12.58 55.82
C PRO A 482 -10.82 -13.33 54.83
N LEU A 483 -10.94 -12.80 53.59
CA LEU A 483 -11.78 -13.40 52.55
C LEU A 483 -11.21 -14.71 52.01
N VAL A 484 -9.88 -14.90 52.12
CA VAL A 484 -9.19 -16.13 51.75
C VAL A 484 -8.72 -16.82 53.04
N ASN A 485 -9.39 -17.91 53.42
CA ASN A 485 -9.07 -18.66 54.61
C ASN A 485 -7.72 -19.38 54.53
N ALA A 486 -7.52 -20.07 53.39
CA ALA A 486 -6.33 -20.89 53.21
C ALA A 486 -5.91 -21.00 51.72
N VAL A 487 -4.63 -21.23 51.53
CA VAL A 487 -4.06 -21.76 50.24
C VAL A 487 -3.17 -22.97 50.59
N PHE A 488 -3.02 -23.88 49.63
CA PHE A 488 -2.27 -25.13 49.87
C PHE A 488 -1.84 -25.77 48.53
N ILE A 489 -0.92 -26.71 48.61
CA ILE A 489 -0.53 -27.58 47.48
C ILE A 489 -1.07 -28.98 47.80
N PRO A 490 -2.08 -29.47 47.02
CA PRO A 490 -2.75 -30.74 47.30
C PRO A 490 -1.93 -31.93 46.82
N ASN A 491 -2.04 -33.10 47.50
CA ASN A 491 -1.54 -34.38 47.00
C ASN A 491 -2.27 -35.54 47.61
N GLY A 492 -2.75 -36.46 46.78
CA GLY A 492 -3.26 -37.81 47.11
C GLY A 492 -4.75 -37.83 47.53
N PRO A 493 -5.34 -39.02 47.54
CA PRO A 493 -6.77 -39.24 47.76
C PRO A 493 -7.16 -39.25 49.28
N GLY A 494 -6.19 -39.18 50.18
CA GLY A 494 -6.41 -39.19 51.64
C GLY A 494 -6.94 -37.88 52.16
N ASP A 495 -6.79 -37.68 53.49
CA ASP A 495 -7.21 -36.44 54.14
C ASP A 495 -6.30 -35.30 53.82
N VAL A 496 -6.78 -34.38 52.98
CA VAL A 496 -6.05 -33.17 52.56
C VAL A 496 -6.62 -31.97 53.32
N PRO A 497 -5.85 -31.32 54.21
CA PRO A 497 -6.29 -30.11 54.89
C PRO A 497 -6.49 -28.96 53.90
N VAL A 498 -7.65 -28.27 54.00
CA VAL A 498 -8.02 -27.18 53.09
C VAL A 498 -8.37 -25.88 53.82
N SER A 499 -8.43 -25.89 55.16
CA SER A 499 -8.70 -24.67 55.92
C SER A 499 -7.77 -24.53 57.12
N THR A 500 -7.59 -23.31 57.60
CA THR A 500 -6.87 -23.01 58.82
C THR A 500 -7.59 -23.50 60.13
N THR A 501 -8.84 -23.92 59.98
CA THR A 501 -9.68 -24.43 61.10
C THR A 501 -9.75 -25.95 61.13
N GLY A 502 -9.00 -26.64 60.28
CA GLY A 502 -8.89 -28.11 60.28
C GLY A 502 -9.90 -28.87 59.40
N LEU A 503 -10.58 -28.15 58.47
CA LEU A 503 -11.41 -28.82 57.44
C LEU A 503 -10.49 -29.61 56.52
N VAL A 504 -10.89 -30.85 56.22
CA VAL A 504 -10.21 -31.76 55.27
C VAL A 504 -11.14 -32.15 54.14
N VAL A 505 -10.56 -32.42 52.97
CA VAL A 505 -11.25 -33.03 51.81
C VAL A 505 -10.60 -34.36 51.47
N LYS A 506 -11.35 -35.23 50.77
CA LYS A 506 -10.89 -36.52 50.31
C LYS A 506 -11.11 -36.68 48.81
N GLY A 507 -10.42 -37.64 48.20
CA GLY A 507 -10.64 -37.99 46.81
C GLY A 507 -9.96 -37.08 45.78
N LEU A 508 -8.96 -36.31 46.18
CA LEU A 508 -8.09 -35.63 45.26
C LEU A 508 -7.15 -36.61 44.55
N SER A 509 -6.67 -36.25 43.36
CA SER A 509 -5.71 -37.06 42.61
C SER A 509 -4.33 -37.07 43.28
N GLU A 510 -3.54 -38.16 43.13
CA GLU A 510 -2.10 -38.10 43.37
C GLU A 510 -1.45 -37.11 42.41
N THR A 511 -0.44 -36.37 42.86
CA THR A 511 0.23 -35.36 42.09
C THR A 511 1.71 -35.62 41.93
N SER A 512 2.35 -34.97 41.00
CA SER A 512 3.82 -35.03 40.79
C SER A 512 4.64 -34.34 41.91
N ILE A 513 4.01 -33.88 42.98
CA ILE A 513 4.63 -33.12 44.08
C ILE A 513 5.43 -31.93 43.53
N ALA A 514 4.84 -31.20 42.63
CA ALA A 514 5.36 -30.00 42.02
C ALA A 514 4.27 -28.92 41.96
N ALA A 515 4.66 -27.70 41.90
CA ALA A 515 3.71 -26.58 41.69
C ALA A 515 4.40 -25.46 40.91
N TRP A 516 3.60 -24.74 40.15
CA TRP A 516 4.05 -23.61 39.33
C TRP A 516 3.36 -22.36 39.83
N ASP A 517 4.11 -21.29 40.01
CA ASP A 517 3.63 -19.93 40.23
C ASP A 517 2.49 -19.71 41.25
N ALA A 518 1.87 -18.51 41.22
CA ALA A 518 0.82 -18.07 42.13
C ALA A 518 -0.58 -18.42 41.61
N ILE A 519 -1.55 -18.53 42.48
CA ILE A 519 -2.97 -18.45 42.16
C ILE A 519 -3.24 -17.00 41.81
N ARG A 520 -3.78 -16.69 40.61
CA ARG A 520 -3.78 -15.31 40.03
C ARG A 520 -5.16 -14.76 39.70
N ASN A 521 -5.29 -13.47 39.87
CA ASN A 521 -6.29 -12.65 39.16
C ASN A 521 -5.82 -12.43 37.71
N GLY A 522 -6.10 -13.37 36.85
CA GLY A 522 -5.64 -13.41 35.46
C GLY A 522 -4.94 -14.74 35.12
N PRO A 523 -4.39 -14.83 33.92
CA PRO A 523 -3.64 -16.01 33.47
C PRO A 523 -2.34 -16.18 34.27
N VAL A 524 -1.93 -17.44 34.43
CA VAL A 524 -0.80 -17.80 35.27
C VAL A 524 0.55 -17.57 34.59
N ASN A 525 0.66 -17.89 33.28
CA ASN A 525 1.87 -17.63 32.52
C ASN A 525 1.53 -17.22 31.08
N GLN A 526 2.54 -17.00 30.22
CA GLN A 526 2.35 -16.56 28.82
C GLN A 526 2.00 -17.68 27.84
N GLN A 527 2.13 -18.96 28.24
CA GLN A 527 1.84 -20.13 27.41
C GLN A 527 0.44 -20.69 27.70
N PHE A 528 -0.60 -19.88 27.48
CA PHE A 528 -1.96 -20.22 27.82
C PHE A 528 -2.96 -19.73 26.76
N SER A 529 -4.15 -20.29 26.75
CA SER A 529 -5.33 -19.77 26.07
C SER A 529 -6.24 -19.14 27.11
N THR A 530 -6.69 -17.90 26.89
CA THR A 530 -7.69 -17.23 27.74
C THR A 530 -9.11 -17.41 27.23
N LYS A 531 -9.25 -18.15 26.14
CA LYS A 531 -10.55 -18.53 25.58
C LYS A 531 -10.98 -19.86 26.20
N LEU A 532 -12.16 -19.87 26.80
CA LEU A 532 -12.87 -21.05 27.25
C LEU A 532 -14.10 -21.20 26.35
N GLY A 533 -14.02 -22.11 25.39
CA GLY A 533 -14.94 -22.11 24.25
C GLY A 533 -14.74 -20.85 23.37
N ASP A 534 -15.84 -20.20 23.03
CA ASP A 534 -15.81 -19.00 22.17
C ASP A 534 -15.55 -17.67 22.93
N VAL A 535 -15.51 -17.69 24.25
CA VAL A 535 -15.39 -16.50 25.10
C VAL A 535 -13.96 -16.29 25.56
N ASP A 536 -13.38 -15.12 25.28
CA ASP A 536 -12.10 -14.69 25.82
C ASP A 536 -12.30 -13.91 27.13
N TYR A 537 -12.00 -14.58 28.25
CA TYR A 537 -12.24 -14.03 29.61
C TYR A 537 -11.24 -12.94 30.03
N THR A 538 -10.30 -12.55 29.21
CA THR A 538 -9.43 -11.37 29.46
C THR A 538 -10.00 -10.08 28.86
N LYS A 539 -11.02 -10.20 28.03
CA LYS A 539 -11.64 -9.08 27.33
C LYS A 539 -12.93 -8.62 27.99
N ASP A 540 -13.31 -7.41 27.68
CA ASP A 540 -14.55 -6.77 28.15
C ASP A 540 -14.66 -6.73 29.69
N SER A 541 -15.80 -7.13 30.20
CA SER A 541 -16.09 -7.19 31.66
C SER A 541 -15.85 -8.54 32.27
N HIS A 542 -15.17 -9.44 31.57
CA HIS A 542 -14.86 -10.76 32.07
C HIS A 542 -13.63 -10.76 33.00
N THR A 543 -13.57 -11.76 33.90
CA THR A 543 -12.44 -12.00 34.79
C THR A 543 -12.01 -13.45 34.73
N ILE A 544 -10.74 -13.70 35.01
CA ILE A 544 -10.17 -15.07 35.13
C ILE A 544 -9.54 -15.21 36.50
N LEU A 545 -9.94 -16.27 37.22
CA LEU A 545 -9.18 -16.79 38.32
C LEU A 545 -8.33 -18.00 37.84
N GLY A 546 -7.00 -17.83 37.79
CA GLY A 546 -6.07 -18.83 37.28
C GLY A 546 -5.42 -19.64 38.39
N LEU A 547 -5.50 -20.97 38.25
CA LEU A 547 -4.80 -21.94 39.12
C LEU A 547 -3.95 -22.85 38.23
N HIS A 548 -2.63 -22.73 38.30
CA HIS A 548 -1.77 -23.78 37.71
C HIS A 548 -1.68 -24.97 38.68
N ALA A 549 -1.66 -26.15 38.15
CA ALA A 549 -1.47 -27.37 38.99
C ALA A 549 -0.06 -27.32 39.66
N ASN A 550 0.09 -27.74 40.90
CA ASN A 550 -0.93 -28.16 41.82
C ASN A 550 -1.23 -27.01 42.80
N ALA A 551 -2.45 -26.55 42.89
CA ALA A 551 -2.80 -25.43 43.76
C ALA A 551 -4.24 -25.54 44.29
N GLY A 552 -4.46 -25.13 45.51
CA GLY A 552 -5.78 -25.02 46.13
C GLY A 552 -5.96 -23.72 46.90
N ILE A 553 -7.19 -23.20 46.86
CA ILE A 553 -7.59 -21.99 47.59
C ILE A 553 -8.95 -22.17 48.23
N THR A 554 -9.07 -21.72 49.47
CA THR A 554 -10.31 -21.77 50.25
C THR A 554 -10.74 -20.35 50.62
N PHE A 555 -11.93 -19.97 50.19
CA PHE A 555 -12.60 -18.72 50.54
C PHE A 555 -13.47 -18.85 51.77
N ASP A 556 -13.46 -17.84 52.66
CA ASP A 556 -14.34 -17.79 53.84
C ASP A 556 -15.67 -17.11 53.46
N LEU A 557 -16.72 -17.90 53.31
CA LEU A 557 -18.04 -17.42 52.91
C LEU A 557 -18.71 -16.53 53.95
N ILE A 558 -18.37 -16.73 55.25
CA ILE A 558 -18.90 -15.87 56.34
C ILE A 558 -18.30 -14.46 56.21
N GLU A 559 -17.00 -14.37 55.95
CA GLU A 559 -16.33 -13.04 55.75
C GLU A 559 -16.82 -12.35 54.46
N ILE A 560 -17.05 -13.14 53.40
CA ILE A 560 -17.64 -12.65 52.14
C ILE A 560 -19.08 -12.14 52.35
N ALA A 561 -19.90 -12.89 53.12
CA ALA A 561 -21.30 -12.54 53.37
C ALA A 561 -21.44 -11.23 54.19
N LYS A 562 -20.43 -10.89 55.02
CA LYS A 562 -20.40 -9.60 55.72
C LYS A 562 -20.32 -8.40 54.76
N GLN A 563 -19.70 -8.62 53.61
CA GLN A 563 -19.53 -7.59 52.58
C GLN A 563 -20.68 -7.51 51.58
N ALA A 564 -21.40 -8.62 51.34
CA ALA A 564 -22.43 -8.75 50.35
C ALA A 564 -23.73 -9.34 50.93
N LYS A 565 -24.82 -8.58 50.85
CA LYS A 565 -26.17 -9.05 51.24
C LYS A 565 -26.80 -9.83 50.09
N LEU A 566 -26.29 -11.02 49.80
CA LEU A 566 -26.81 -11.89 48.76
C LEU A 566 -27.91 -12.77 49.31
N VAL A 567 -28.98 -12.96 48.54
CA VAL A 567 -30.09 -13.86 48.91
C VAL A 567 -29.81 -15.21 48.29
N ASN A 568 -29.80 -16.28 49.06
CA ASN A 568 -29.47 -17.65 48.61
C ASN A 568 -28.26 -17.69 47.68
N PRO A 569 -27.04 -17.39 48.22
CA PRO A 569 -25.86 -17.24 47.42
C PRO A 569 -25.53 -18.51 46.64
N ARG A 570 -24.99 -18.33 45.42
CA ARG A 570 -24.52 -19.38 44.53
C ARG A 570 -23.12 -19.06 44.05
N PHE A 571 -22.28 -20.04 43.89
CA PHE A 571 -21.02 -19.94 43.18
C PHE A 571 -21.25 -20.21 41.70
N ARG A 572 -20.90 -19.26 40.82
CA ARG A 572 -20.92 -19.43 39.40
C ARG A 572 -19.57 -19.14 38.79
N ALA A 573 -19.20 -19.98 37.82
CA ALA A 573 -17.99 -19.86 37.04
C ALA A 573 -18.12 -20.66 35.73
N VAL A 574 -17.24 -20.40 34.78
CA VAL A 574 -16.97 -21.32 33.69
C VAL A 574 -15.56 -21.87 33.88
N VAL A 575 -15.46 -23.15 34.20
CA VAL A 575 -14.14 -23.81 34.35
C VAL A 575 -13.64 -24.30 33.00
N GLY A 576 -12.36 -24.08 32.70
CA GLY A 576 -11.74 -24.50 31.46
C GLY A 576 -10.23 -24.68 31.57
N TYR A 577 -9.68 -25.32 30.57
CA TYR A 577 -8.25 -25.61 30.49
C TYR A 577 -7.52 -24.45 29.76
N GLY A 578 -6.49 -23.94 30.40
CA GLY A 578 -5.70 -22.81 29.85
C GLY A 578 -4.40 -23.21 29.13
N GLY A 579 -4.08 -24.51 29.04
CA GLY A 579 -2.93 -25.00 28.28
C GLY A 579 -3.14 -24.94 26.75
N ARG A 580 -2.06 -25.14 25.98
CA ARG A 580 -2.09 -25.06 24.51
C ARG A 580 -1.85 -26.40 23.80
N THR A 581 -1.71 -27.49 24.53
CA THR A 581 -1.43 -28.80 23.94
C THR A 581 -2.57 -29.77 24.19
N ALA A 582 -2.97 -30.51 23.18
CA ALA A 582 -4.02 -31.55 23.27
C ALA A 582 -3.60 -32.77 24.11
N GLU A 583 -2.30 -32.95 24.39
CA GLU A 583 -1.74 -34.10 25.11
C GLU A 583 -1.77 -33.94 26.63
N ALA A 584 -2.04 -32.74 27.15
CA ALA A 584 -2.07 -32.43 28.57
C ALA A 584 -3.51 -32.13 29.02
N GLY A 585 -3.78 -32.37 30.28
CA GLY A 585 -5.08 -32.07 30.91
C GLY A 585 -4.93 -32.09 32.41
N ALA A 586 -5.70 -31.24 33.10
CA ALA A 586 -5.67 -31.10 34.56
C ALA A 586 -7.01 -31.48 35.19
N ASP A 587 -6.99 -31.88 36.45
CA ASP A 587 -8.22 -32.10 37.19
C ASP A 587 -8.60 -30.85 37.99
N PHE A 588 -9.89 -30.52 37.99
CA PHE A 588 -10.45 -29.47 38.86
C PHE A 588 -11.40 -30.05 39.89
N PHE A 589 -11.44 -29.41 41.06
CA PHE A 589 -12.37 -29.78 42.12
C PHE A 589 -12.95 -28.51 42.76
N VAL A 590 -14.25 -28.59 43.11
CA VAL A 590 -14.95 -27.56 43.88
C VAL A 590 -15.62 -28.22 45.07
N PHE A 591 -15.30 -27.77 46.26
CA PHE A 591 -15.91 -28.25 47.51
C PHE A 591 -16.64 -27.13 48.26
N VAL A 592 -17.76 -27.47 48.89
CA VAL A 592 -18.46 -26.61 49.84
C VAL A 592 -18.42 -27.29 51.18
N ASP A 593 -17.83 -26.69 52.20
CA ASP A 593 -17.57 -27.23 53.54
C ASP A 593 -16.94 -28.66 53.52
N GLY A 594 -16.05 -28.90 52.55
CA GLY A 594 -15.37 -30.19 52.39
C GLY A 594 -16.13 -31.25 51.57
N GLU A 595 -17.40 -31.03 51.28
CA GLU A 595 -18.18 -31.90 50.42
C GLU A 595 -17.99 -31.59 48.95
N PRO A 596 -17.73 -32.60 48.09
CA PRO A 596 -17.51 -32.40 46.65
C PRO A 596 -18.79 -31.92 45.97
N SER A 597 -18.70 -30.74 45.31
CA SER A 597 -19.83 -30.10 44.61
C SER A 597 -19.67 -30.14 43.09
N ALA A 598 -18.44 -30.12 42.59
CA ALA A 598 -18.09 -30.35 41.18
C ALA A 598 -16.64 -30.83 41.07
N HIS A 599 -16.36 -31.71 40.16
CA HIS A 599 -15.00 -32.16 39.83
C HIS A 599 -14.96 -32.76 38.41
N GLY A 600 -13.83 -32.77 37.81
CA GLY A 600 -13.63 -33.38 36.50
C GLY A 600 -12.21 -33.17 35.96
N ARG A 601 -11.89 -33.91 34.91
CA ARG A 601 -10.70 -33.70 34.09
C ARG A 601 -11.08 -32.83 32.91
N ILE A 602 -10.25 -31.86 32.58
CA ILE A 602 -10.47 -30.99 31.47
C ILE A 602 -9.16 -30.77 30.70
N GLY A 603 -9.22 -30.80 29.35
CA GLY A 603 -8.13 -30.62 28.43
C GLY A 603 -8.44 -29.55 27.38
N PHE A 604 -7.57 -29.44 26.39
CA PHE A 604 -7.59 -28.38 25.39
C PHE A 604 -8.88 -28.34 24.56
N ASP A 605 -9.45 -29.47 24.20
CA ASP A 605 -10.61 -29.56 23.29
C ASP A 605 -11.98 -29.56 24.04
N ASP A 606 -11.98 -29.54 25.37
CA ASP A 606 -13.22 -29.67 26.15
C ASP A 606 -14.00 -28.35 26.29
N GLY A 607 -13.41 -27.22 25.86
CA GLY A 607 -14.06 -25.91 25.95
C GLY A 607 -14.24 -25.44 27.39
N GLY A 608 -15.37 -24.77 27.67
CA GLY A 608 -15.71 -24.26 28.99
C GLY A 608 -16.90 -24.99 29.60
N ILE A 609 -16.76 -25.44 30.83
CA ILE A 609 -17.81 -26.15 31.61
C ILE A 609 -18.47 -25.14 32.54
N PRO A 610 -19.77 -24.79 32.40
CA PRO A 610 -20.45 -23.91 33.31
C PRO A 610 -20.69 -24.55 34.65
N LEU A 611 -20.38 -23.84 35.72
CA LEU A 611 -20.65 -24.23 37.11
C LEU A 611 -21.74 -23.31 37.71
N ASP A 612 -22.71 -23.92 38.40
CA ASP A 612 -23.74 -23.21 39.14
C ASP A 612 -24.06 -24.00 40.45
N ILE A 613 -23.33 -23.67 41.52
CA ILE A 613 -23.30 -24.42 42.76
C ILE A 613 -24.01 -23.61 43.85
N PRO A 614 -25.11 -24.10 44.48
CA PRO A 614 -25.75 -23.42 45.58
C PRO A 614 -24.85 -23.44 46.83
N LEU A 615 -24.79 -22.34 47.52
CA LEU A 615 -24.06 -22.17 48.76
C LEU A 615 -25.07 -22.12 49.92
N PRO A 616 -25.20 -23.21 50.71
CA PRO A 616 -26.14 -23.20 51.87
C PRO A 616 -25.88 -22.02 52.80
N PRO A 617 -26.92 -21.43 53.44
CA PRO A 617 -26.74 -20.26 54.35
C PRO A 617 -25.77 -20.54 55.49
N ALA A 618 -25.59 -21.82 55.89
CA ALA A 618 -24.67 -22.22 56.93
C ALA A 618 -23.27 -22.56 56.42
N ALA A 619 -23.08 -22.55 55.08
CA ALA A 619 -21.78 -22.90 54.50
C ALA A 619 -20.72 -21.85 54.86
N ARG A 620 -19.59 -22.34 55.30
CA ARG A 620 -18.46 -21.50 55.69
C ARG A 620 -17.37 -21.41 54.67
N PHE A 621 -17.08 -22.49 53.91
CA PHE A 621 -15.94 -22.57 53.03
C PHE A 621 -16.32 -22.98 51.62
N LEU A 622 -15.79 -22.26 50.64
CA LEU A 622 -15.74 -22.63 49.24
C LEU A 622 -14.26 -22.90 48.89
N THR A 623 -13.94 -24.13 48.46
CA THR A 623 -12.59 -24.54 48.11
C THR A 623 -12.50 -24.88 46.64
N LEU A 624 -11.56 -24.27 45.91
CA LEU A 624 -11.23 -24.56 44.53
C LEU A 624 -9.85 -25.19 44.45
N VAL A 625 -9.69 -26.27 43.69
CA VAL A 625 -8.43 -27.05 43.59
C VAL A 625 -8.15 -27.38 42.12
N SER A 626 -6.88 -27.27 41.72
CA SER A 626 -6.34 -27.77 40.47
C SER A 626 -5.21 -28.75 40.74
N THR A 627 -5.23 -29.94 40.08
CA THR A 627 -4.17 -30.96 40.17
C THR A 627 -3.71 -31.37 38.77
N ASP A 628 -2.44 -31.86 38.69
CA ASP A 628 -1.83 -32.36 37.46
C ASP A 628 -2.20 -33.82 37.12
N ALA A 629 -3.16 -34.35 37.81
CA ALA A 629 -3.63 -35.75 37.62
C ALA A 629 -2.51 -36.80 37.59
N GLY A 630 -1.34 -36.53 38.21
CA GLY A 630 -0.18 -37.40 38.30
C GLY A 630 0.68 -37.52 37.02
N ASN A 631 0.45 -36.68 36.01
CA ASN A 631 1.18 -36.77 34.73
C ASN A 631 2.25 -35.68 34.52
N SER A 632 2.53 -34.85 35.50
CA SER A 632 3.42 -33.68 35.48
C SER A 632 2.65 -32.36 35.34
N ILE A 633 3.20 -31.29 35.91
CA ILE A 633 2.57 -29.93 35.88
C ILE A 633 2.72 -29.20 34.57
N GLY A 634 3.27 -29.80 33.52
CA GLY A 634 3.50 -29.14 32.26
C GLY A 634 2.21 -28.72 31.57
N MET A 635 2.00 -27.39 31.40
CA MET A 635 0.81 -26.80 30.79
C MET A 635 -0.52 -26.98 31.55
N ASP A 636 -0.54 -27.52 32.75
CA ASP A 636 -1.74 -27.84 33.53
C ASP A 636 -2.31 -26.59 34.21
N GLN A 637 -3.02 -25.78 33.47
CA GLN A 637 -3.63 -24.56 33.96
C GLN A 637 -5.15 -24.65 33.93
N ILE A 638 -5.76 -24.55 35.12
CA ILE A 638 -7.22 -24.44 35.25
C ILE A 638 -7.59 -22.98 35.40
N PHE A 639 -8.52 -22.55 34.60
CA PHE A 639 -9.10 -21.22 34.66
C PHE A 639 -10.57 -21.33 35.08
N PHE A 640 -10.96 -20.46 36.02
CA PHE A 640 -12.34 -20.20 36.37
C PHE A 640 -12.70 -18.82 35.83
N GLY A 641 -13.33 -18.81 34.66
CA GLY A 641 -13.83 -17.58 34.05
C GLY A 641 -15.05 -17.05 34.81
N ASP A 642 -15.10 -15.75 35.08
CA ASP A 642 -16.15 -15.09 35.85
C ASP A 642 -16.49 -15.79 37.15
N ALA A 643 -15.46 -16.23 37.88
CA ALA A 643 -15.61 -16.89 39.19
C ALA A 643 -16.24 -15.94 40.21
N ARG A 644 -17.53 -16.10 40.50
CA ARG A 644 -18.26 -15.16 41.37
C ARG A 644 -19.25 -15.82 42.32
N ILE A 645 -19.49 -15.14 43.44
CA ILE A 645 -20.60 -15.49 44.36
C ILE A 645 -21.71 -14.46 44.12
N GLU A 646 -22.89 -14.92 43.71
CA GLU A 646 -24.04 -14.09 43.40
C GLU A 646 -25.33 -14.60 44.06
N GLY A 647 -26.33 -13.72 44.22
CA GLY A 647 -27.64 -14.11 44.77
C GLY A 647 -28.49 -14.93 43.81
N ASP A 648 -29.32 -15.84 44.32
CA ASP A 648 -30.28 -16.58 43.47
C ASP A 648 -31.49 -15.68 43.14
N PRO A 649 -31.71 -15.31 41.88
CA PRO A 649 -32.81 -14.48 41.48
C PRO A 649 -34.21 -15.08 41.83
N SER A 650 -34.33 -16.39 41.87
CA SER A 650 -35.61 -17.06 42.19
C SER A 650 -36.09 -16.84 43.63
N ALA A 651 -35.23 -16.41 44.53
CA ALA A 651 -35.54 -16.10 45.93
C ALA A 651 -35.98 -14.66 46.16
N LEU A 652 -36.04 -13.82 45.12
CA LEU A 652 -36.52 -12.43 45.20
C LEU A 652 -38.08 -12.45 45.24
N PRO A 653 -38.73 -11.39 45.79
CA PRO A 653 -40.16 -11.22 45.63
C PRO A 653 -40.58 -11.16 44.16
N PRO A 654 -41.81 -11.63 43.81
CA PRO A 654 -42.24 -11.74 42.39
C PRO A 654 -42.14 -10.44 41.59
N ASP A 655 -42.44 -9.30 42.17
CA ASP A 655 -42.31 -7.98 41.56
C ASP A 655 -40.85 -7.64 41.25
N ARG A 656 -39.95 -8.00 42.15
CA ARG A 656 -38.52 -7.79 41.97
C ARG A 656 -37.91 -8.74 40.95
N GLN A 657 -38.40 -10.01 40.89
CA GLN A 657 -38.01 -10.98 39.85
C GLN A 657 -38.39 -10.47 38.46
N ALA A 658 -39.62 -9.88 38.31
CA ALA A 658 -40.08 -9.33 37.04
C ALA A 658 -39.19 -8.15 36.59
N LEU A 659 -38.87 -7.23 37.48
CA LEU A 659 -37.95 -6.10 37.17
C LEU A 659 -36.53 -6.56 36.82
N LEU A 660 -36.02 -7.59 37.50
CA LEU A 660 -34.72 -8.17 37.23
C LEU A 660 -34.69 -8.88 35.85
N ALA A 661 -35.79 -9.60 35.53
CA ALA A 661 -35.92 -10.25 34.22
C ALA A 661 -35.96 -9.20 33.08
N GLU A 662 -36.68 -8.10 33.28
CA GLU A 662 -36.73 -6.99 32.32
C GLU A 662 -35.37 -6.33 32.15
N ALA A 663 -34.67 -6.00 33.25
CA ALA A 663 -33.33 -5.43 33.20
C ALA A 663 -32.31 -6.36 32.54
N THR A 664 -32.40 -7.66 32.80
CA THR A 664 -31.54 -8.68 32.20
C THR A 664 -31.79 -8.81 30.71
N ALA A 665 -33.05 -8.91 30.29
CA ALA A 665 -33.44 -8.97 28.89
C ALA A 665 -32.99 -7.70 28.10
N ARG A 666 -33.12 -6.54 28.73
CA ARG A 666 -32.62 -5.29 28.13
C ARG A 666 -31.12 -5.31 27.95
N ARG A 667 -30.35 -5.75 28.92
CA ARG A 667 -28.88 -5.89 28.81
C ARG A 667 -28.52 -6.84 27.66
N GLU A 668 -29.14 -8.03 27.60
CA GLU A 668 -28.88 -9.03 26.55
C GLU A 668 -29.25 -8.53 25.15
N THR A 669 -30.29 -7.75 25.02
CA THR A 669 -30.70 -7.09 23.78
C THR A 669 -29.60 -6.12 23.34
N LEU A 670 -29.15 -5.21 24.21
CA LEU A 670 -28.09 -4.25 23.89
C LEU A 670 -26.74 -4.92 23.58
N GLU A 671 -26.38 -5.99 24.30
CA GLU A 671 -25.16 -6.78 24.03
C GLU A 671 -25.27 -7.49 22.66
N THR A 672 -26.46 -7.93 22.26
CA THR A 672 -26.71 -8.51 20.93
C THR A 672 -26.65 -7.44 19.84
N GLU A 673 -27.22 -6.27 20.08
CA GLU A 673 -27.14 -5.13 19.16
C GLU A 673 -25.70 -4.68 18.96
N LEU A 674 -24.89 -4.61 20.04
CA LEU A 674 -23.47 -4.28 19.95
C LEU A 674 -22.68 -5.31 19.13
N LYS A 675 -22.94 -6.62 19.33
CA LYS A 675 -22.31 -7.68 18.53
C LYS A 675 -22.72 -7.65 17.06
N SER A 676 -23.93 -7.21 16.78
CA SER A 676 -24.45 -7.08 15.41
C SER A 676 -24.11 -5.74 14.75
N LEU A 677 -23.56 -4.79 15.49
CA LEU A 677 -23.18 -3.47 14.97
C LEU A 677 -22.10 -3.62 13.92
N LYS A 678 -22.44 -3.29 12.69
CA LYS A 678 -21.56 -3.49 11.55
C LYS A 678 -20.51 -2.40 11.46
N GLU A 679 -19.24 -2.78 11.51
CA GLU A 679 -18.14 -1.83 11.25
C GLU A 679 -18.23 -1.23 9.85
N PRO A 680 -17.84 0.04 9.67
CA PRO A 680 -17.75 0.64 8.34
C PRO A 680 -16.68 -0.07 7.50
N ASP A 681 -16.89 -0.08 6.20
CA ASP A 681 -15.90 -0.61 5.28
C ASP A 681 -14.57 0.12 5.44
N LYS A 682 -13.47 -0.64 5.42
CA LYS A 682 -12.10 -0.12 5.61
C LYS A 682 -11.27 -0.32 4.35
N VAL A 683 -10.28 0.54 4.14
CA VAL A 683 -9.22 0.40 3.14
C VAL A 683 -7.88 0.58 3.82
N PHE A 684 -6.87 -0.17 3.40
CA PHE A 684 -5.49 0.13 3.78
C PHE A 684 -5.01 1.33 2.96
N GLY A 685 -4.81 2.47 3.62
CA GLY A 685 -4.59 3.74 2.94
C GLY A 685 -3.92 4.79 3.82
N PRO A 686 -3.70 5.99 3.28
CA PRO A 686 -3.14 7.11 4.00
C PRO A 686 -4.16 7.63 5.03
N VAL A 687 -3.69 7.84 6.25
CA VAL A 687 -4.42 8.57 7.29
C VAL A 687 -3.75 9.92 7.47
N PRO A 688 -4.48 11.03 7.25
CA PRO A 688 -3.95 12.37 7.43
C PRO A 688 -3.54 12.63 8.89
N GLY A 689 -2.39 13.27 9.07
CA GLY A 689 -1.91 13.72 10.35
C GLY A 689 -1.38 15.16 10.28
N THR A 690 -0.96 15.71 11.41
CA THR A 690 -0.27 17.00 11.42
C THR A 690 1.11 16.84 10.81
N PRO A 691 1.43 17.53 9.70
CA PRO A 691 2.74 17.42 9.09
C PRO A 691 3.83 17.97 10.01
N PRO A 692 4.89 17.22 10.29
CA PRO A 692 6.05 17.74 11.01
C PRO A 692 6.84 18.71 10.12
N VAL A 693 7.69 19.51 10.74
CA VAL A 693 8.73 20.29 10.04
C VAL A 693 9.71 19.33 9.41
N VAL A 694 9.98 19.49 8.12
CA VAL A 694 10.93 18.69 7.36
C VAL A 694 12.24 19.46 7.19
N LYS A 695 13.35 18.76 7.33
CA LYS A 695 14.70 19.29 7.13
C LYS A 695 15.44 18.45 6.09
N VAL A 696 16.37 19.06 5.40
CA VAL A 696 17.28 18.34 4.49
C VAL A 696 18.14 17.37 5.33
N ASN A 697 18.13 16.09 4.99
CA ASN A 697 19.02 15.11 5.63
C ASN A 697 20.37 15.11 4.91
N ILE A 698 21.42 15.54 5.58
CA ILE A 698 22.78 15.60 5.03
C ILE A 698 23.22 14.20 4.60
N ARG A 699 23.53 14.01 3.33
CA ARG A 699 23.84 12.70 2.73
C ARG A 699 22.76 11.65 2.95
N GLY A 700 21.50 12.07 3.02
CA GLY A 700 20.37 11.16 3.23
C GLY A 700 20.21 10.60 4.64
N ASN A 701 21.06 11.02 5.60
CA ASN A 701 21.03 10.51 6.97
C ASN A 701 20.05 11.29 7.85
N PRO A 702 18.94 10.68 8.34
CA PRO A 702 17.95 11.36 9.16
C PRO A 702 18.45 11.79 10.55
N GLU A 703 19.64 11.33 10.97
CA GLU A 703 20.27 11.75 12.21
C GLU A 703 21.08 13.04 12.07
N THR A 704 21.37 13.48 10.83
CA THR A 704 22.15 14.68 10.55
C THR A 704 21.35 15.58 9.61
N THR A 705 20.70 16.60 10.21
CA THR A 705 19.78 17.47 9.46
C THR A 705 20.41 18.85 9.21
N GLY A 706 20.12 19.43 8.04
CA GLY A 706 20.43 20.76 7.60
C GLY A 706 19.22 21.71 7.72
N ASP A 707 19.01 22.52 6.68
CA ASP A 707 17.99 23.56 6.62
C ASP A 707 16.57 23.00 6.58
N GLU A 708 15.62 23.78 7.08
CA GLU A 708 14.19 23.50 7.00
C GLU A 708 13.68 23.79 5.59
N VAL A 709 12.79 22.90 5.11
CA VAL A 709 12.15 23.05 3.81
C VAL A 709 10.64 22.99 3.92
N GLY A 710 9.95 23.87 3.16
CA GLY A 710 8.51 23.85 3.01
C GLY A 710 8.05 22.76 2.00
N PRO A 711 6.73 22.45 1.96
CA PRO A 711 6.18 21.54 0.96
C PRO A 711 6.25 22.14 -0.44
N GLY A 712 6.72 21.34 -1.41
CA GLY A 712 6.93 21.84 -2.77
C GLY A 712 7.12 20.74 -3.82
N THR A 713 7.37 21.20 -5.06
CA THR A 713 7.59 20.35 -6.24
C THR A 713 8.94 20.69 -6.88
N ILE A 714 9.26 20.06 -8.02
CA ILE A 714 10.50 20.30 -8.77
C ILE A 714 10.39 21.56 -9.64
N SER A 715 11.42 22.38 -9.65
CA SER A 715 11.51 23.61 -10.44
C SER A 715 11.88 23.40 -11.91
N ALA A 716 12.29 22.19 -12.27
CA ALA A 716 12.67 21.84 -13.65
C ALA A 716 11.52 21.98 -14.64
N VAL A 717 10.27 21.95 -14.22
CA VAL A 717 9.07 22.18 -15.05
C VAL A 717 8.73 23.66 -15.06
N PRO A 718 8.98 24.38 -16.17
CA PRO A 718 8.79 25.82 -16.21
C PRO A 718 7.30 26.21 -16.19
N GLY A 719 7.00 27.35 -15.58
CA GLY A 719 5.67 27.96 -15.61
C GLY A 719 4.67 27.42 -14.60
N LEU A 720 5.04 26.42 -13.80
CA LEU A 720 4.20 25.89 -12.70
C LEU A 720 4.72 26.38 -11.34
N PRO A 721 3.81 26.57 -10.35
CA PRO A 721 4.22 26.93 -8.99
C PRO A 721 4.99 25.78 -8.34
N THR A 722 6.09 26.11 -7.65
CA THR A 722 6.89 25.09 -6.95
C THR A 722 6.44 24.87 -5.50
N ALA A 723 5.68 25.79 -4.90
CA ALA A 723 5.20 25.65 -3.53
C ALA A 723 3.87 24.90 -3.48
N CYS A 724 3.76 23.91 -2.57
CA CYS A 724 2.54 23.16 -2.26
C CYS A 724 1.88 23.65 -0.96
N GLY A 725 1.79 24.95 -0.77
CA GLY A 725 1.32 25.60 0.45
C GLY A 725 2.48 26.10 1.31
N ASP A 726 2.15 26.74 2.42
CA ASP A 726 3.12 27.16 3.43
C ASP A 726 3.41 26.07 4.47
N GLY A 727 4.28 26.36 5.44
CA GLY A 727 4.62 25.43 6.51
C GLY A 727 3.43 25.02 7.39
N ALA A 728 2.38 25.85 7.45
CA ALA A 728 1.16 25.60 8.23
C ALA A 728 0.06 24.85 7.45
N ALA A 729 0.24 24.65 6.13
CA ALA A 729 -0.74 23.98 5.30
C ALA A 729 -1.00 22.55 5.78
N SER A 730 -2.28 22.13 5.80
CA SER A 730 -2.68 20.79 6.17
C SER A 730 -2.11 19.74 5.21
N ASP A 731 -1.99 18.48 5.67
CA ASP A 731 -1.62 17.34 4.83
C ASP A 731 -2.47 17.29 3.54
N GLY A 732 -3.78 17.43 3.68
CA GLY A 732 -4.70 17.43 2.55
C GLY A 732 -4.43 18.54 1.52
N ASP A 733 -4.14 19.77 1.99
CA ASP A 733 -3.92 20.91 1.08
C ASP A 733 -2.58 20.78 0.34
N ARG A 734 -1.54 20.25 1.01
CA ARG A 734 -0.26 19.94 0.37
C ARG A 734 -0.43 18.92 -0.75
N ARG A 735 -1.15 17.81 -0.49
CA ARG A 735 -1.42 16.77 -1.50
C ARG A 735 -2.30 17.25 -2.65
N LYS A 736 -3.30 18.12 -2.37
CA LYS A 736 -4.10 18.75 -3.44
C LYS A 736 -3.25 19.59 -4.37
N ALA A 737 -2.37 20.44 -3.81
CA ALA A 737 -1.47 21.30 -4.60
C ALA A 737 -0.53 20.46 -5.48
N LEU A 738 0.03 19.36 -4.95
CA LEU A 738 0.85 18.43 -5.74
C LEU A 738 0.02 17.76 -6.85
N ALA A 739 -1.20 17.30 -6.53
CA ALA A 739 -2.08 16.68 -7.50
C ALA A 739 -2.43 17.65 -8.65
N ASP A 740 -2.71 18.92 -8.32
CA ASP A 740 -2.97 19.97 -9.30
C ASP A 740 -1.73 20.28 -10.15
N TRP A 741 -0.53 20.27 -9.57
CA TRP A 741 0.72 20.43 -10.30
C TRP A 741 0.96 19.28 -11.29
N ILE A 742 0.79 18.02 -10.84
CA ILE A 742 0.98 16.83 -11.67
C ILE A 742 -0.02 16.81 -12.84
N THR A 743 -1.28 17.12 -12.58
CA THR A 743 -2.36 17.02 -13.57
C THR A 743 -2.58 18.29 -14.38
N SER A 744 -1.77 19.30 -14.16
CA SER A 744 -1.82 20.53 -14.96
C SER A 744 -1.55 20.24 -16.45
N PRO A 745 -2.37 20.74 -17.38
CA PRO A 745 -2.08 20.63 -18.80
C PRO A 745 -0.75 21.28 -19.22
N ALA A 746 -0.21 22.17 -18.38
CA ALA A 746 1.10 22.78 -18.59
C ALA A 746 2.27 21.89 -18.16
N ASN A 747 1.99 20.77 -17.45
CA ASN A 747 3.02 19.80 -17.08
C ASN A 747 3.32 18.89 -18.28
N PRO A 748 4.50 18.98 -18.89
CA PRO A 748 4.82 18.24 -20.11
C PRO A 748 5.04 16.74 -19.86
N LEU A 749 5.29 16.35 -18.61
CA LEU A 749 5.68 15.01 -18.25
C LEU A 749 4.48 14.06 -18.22
N THR A 750 3.41 14.44 -17.54
CA THR A 750 2.26 13.54 -17.26
C THR A 750 1.63 12.99 -18.53
N SER A 751 1.37 13.84 -19.52
CA SER A 751 0.79 13.42 -20.80
C SER A 751 1.75 12.55 -21.61
N ARG A 752 3.04 12.92 -21.69
CA ARG A 752 4.08 12.13 -22.39
C ARG A 752 4.27 10.74 -21.76
N VAL A 753 4.30 10.67 -20.42
CA VAL A 753 4.53 9.43 -19.70
C VAL A 753 3.40 8.42 -19.94
N ILE A 754 2.15 8.85 -19.81
CA ILE A 754 1.03 7.93 -20.00
C ILE A 754 0.93 7.44 -21.44
N VAL A 755 1.06 8.30 -22.45
CA VAL A 755 0.98 7.85 -23.84
C VAL A 755 2.16 6.95 -24.22
N ASN A 756 3.35 7.19 -23.65
CA ASN A 756 4.50 6.31 -23.84
C ASN A 756 4.28 4.93 -23.21
N ARG A 757 3.62 4.84 -22.04
CA ARG A 757 3.28 3.55 -21.42
C ARG A 757 2.22 2.79 -22.21
N LEU A 758 1.19 3.46 -22.71
CA LEU A 758 0.22 2.85 -23.63
C LEU A 758 0.91 2.28 -24.85
N TRP A 759 1.81 3.06 -25.44
CA TRP A 759 2.64 2.63 -26.56
C TRP A 759 3.51 1.43 -26.21
N HIS A 760 4.21 1.47 -25.10
CA HIS A 760 5.04 0.37 -24.61
C HIS A 760 4.27 -0.94 -24.51
N HIS A 761 3.08 -0.92 -23.93
CA HIS A 761 2.26 -2.12 -23.76
C HIS A 761 1.69 -2.66 -25.08
N HIS A 762 1.47 -1.82 -26.10
CA HIS A 762 1.01 -2.28 -27.40
C HIS A 762 2.12 -2.76 -28.33
N PHE A 763 3.30 -2.14 -28.25
CA PHE A 763 4.41 -2.42 -29.17
C PHE A 763 5.61 -3.13 -28.52
N GLY A 764 5.56 -3.41 -27.20
CA GLY A 764 6.64 -4.05 -26.46
C GLY A 764 7.74 -3.08 -26.01
N THR A 765 7.94 -1.96 -26.71
CA THR A 765 8.92 -0.92 -26.37
C THR A 765 8.28 0.45 -26.52
N GLY A 766 8.48 1.34 -25.55
CA GLY A 766 7.99 2.71 -25.62
C GLY A 766 8.67 3.55 -26.72
N LEU A 767 8.07 4.65 -27.11
CA LEU A 767 8.75 5.67 -27.91
C LEU A 767 10.03 6.12 -27.18
N VAL A 768 9.93 6.28 -25.85
CA VAL A 768 11.06 6.31 -24.92
C VAL A 768 11.15 4.94 -24.27
N ASP A 769 12.26 4.24 -24.43
CA ASP A 769 12.47 2.85 -23.96
C ASP A 769 12.61 2.70 -22.45
N THR A 770 12.77 3.81 -21.75
CA THR A 770 12.77 3.92 -20.29
C THR A 770 11.46 4.54 -19.79
N PRO A 771 10.34 3.78 -19.64
CA PRO A 771 8.99 4.34 -19.44
C PRO A 771 8.77 5.04 -18.09
N SER A 772 9.76 5.01 -17.21
CA SER A 772 9.73 5.70 -15.91
C SER A 772 10.99 6.53 -15.64
N ASP A 773 11.80 6.75 -16.66
CA ASP A 773 12.94 7.70 -16.61
C ASP A 773 12.98 8.51 -17.91
N PHE A 774 12.43 9.72 -17.85
CA PHE A 774 12.41 10.68 -18.93
C PHE A 774 13.50 11.75 -18.75
N GLY A 775 14.27 11.65 -17.65
CA GLY A 775 15.40 12.52 -17.38
C GLY A 775 16.59 12.27 -18.31
N LEU A 776 17.71 12.96 -18.04
CA LEU A 776 18.95 12.81 -18.81
C LEU A 776 19.56 11.41 -18.69
N GLY A 777 19.18 10.62 -17.65
CA GLY A 777 19.58 9.21 -17.50
C GLY A 777 18.79 8.25 -18.37
N GLY A 778 17.64 8.66 -18.84
CA GLY A 778 16.73 7.85 -19.63
C GLY A 778 17.03 7.86 -21.13
N GLY A 779 16.21 7.12 -21.88
CA GLY A 779 16.29 7.02 -23.33
C GLY A 779 15.84 8.28 -24.06
N LYS A 780 16.29 8.41 -25.29
CA LYS A 780 15.76 9.43 -26.19
C LYS A 780 14.55 8.90 -26.95
N PRO A 781 13.54 9.74 -27.20
CA PRO A 781 12.38 9.29 -27.98
C PRO A 781 12.79 8.94 -29.43
N SER A 782 12.36 7.77 -29.90
CA SER A 782 12.58 7.34 -31.29
C SER A 782 11.87 8.24 -32.30
N HIS A 783 10.70 8.74 -31.91
CA HIS A 783 9.84 9.63 -32.69
C HIS A 783 9.36 10.80 -31.82
N PRO A 784 10.20 11.84 -31.62
CA PRO A 784 9.87 12.94 -30.68
C PRO A 784 8.59 13.69 -31.06
N GLN A 785 8.37 13.92 -32.34
CA GLN A 785 7.14 14.59 -32.81
C GLN A 785 5.89 13.76 -32.59
N LEU A 786 5.97 12.44 -32.79
CA LEU A 786 4.84 11.54 -32.48
C LEU A 786 4.53 11.51 -30.99
N LEU A 787 5.55 11.49 -30.14
CA LEU A 787 5.37 11.54 -28.69
C LEU A 787 4.63 12.82 -28.27
N ASP A 788 5.04 13.97 -28.75
CA ASP A 788 4.40 15.24 -28.44
C ASP A 788 2.99 15.35 -29.04
N TRP A 789 2.78 14.81 -30.23
CA TRP A 789 1.46 14.76 -30.83
C TRP A 789 0.50 13.90 -29.99
N LEU A 790 0.92 12.69 -29.59
CA LEU A 790 0.12 11.81 -28.71
C LEU A 790 -0.13 12.45 -27.34
N ALA A 791 0.87 13.14 -26.78
CA ALA A 791 0.73 13.85 -25.51
C ALA A 791 -0.27 15.01 -25.58
N ALA A 792 -0.33 15.72 -26.70
CA ALA A 792 -1.38 16.72 -26.94
C ALA A 792 -2.75 16.07 -27.20
N GLU A 793 -2.77 14.96 -27.94
CA GLU A 793 -4.00 14.25 -28.34
C GLU A 793 -4.75 13.70 -27.13
N ILE A 794 -4.07 13.12 -26.12
CA ILE A 794 -4.74 12.62 -24.93
C ILE A 794 -5.40 13.74 -24.13
N VAL A 795 -4.77 14.91 -24.05
CA VAL A 795 -5.35 16.10 -23.39
C VAL A 795 -6.61 16.56 -24.14
N ASP A 796 -6.52 16.70 -25.48
CA ASP A 796 -7.65 17.13 -26.32
C ASP A 796 -8.81 16.14 -26.31
N ARG A 797 -8.54 14.85 -26.06
CA ARG A 797 -9.57 13.80 -25.87
C ARG A 797 -10.05 13.68 -24.43
N GLY A 798 -9.80 14.67 -23.58
CA GLY A 798 -10.26 14.69 -22.21
C GLY A 798 -9.63 13.59 -21.34
N TRP A 799 -8.36 13.25 -21.61
CA TRP A 799 -7.59 12.24 -20.88
C TRP A 799 -8.17 10.81 -20.94
N SER A 800 -8.96 10.47 -21.97
CA SER A 800 -9.55 9.16 -22.17
C SER A 800 -8.51 8.13 -22.62
N LEU A 801 -8.29 7.11 -21.78
CA LEU A 801 -7.40 6.00 -22.12
C LEU A 801 -7.99 5.13 -23.24
N LYS A 802 -9.32 4.87 -23.22
CA LYS A 802 -9.98 4.08 -24.26
C LYS A 802 -9.90 4.75 -25.63
N ALA A 803 -10.02 6.08 -25.70
CA ALA A 803 -9.83 6.82 -26.94
C ALA A 803 -8.42 6.68 -27.50
N MET A 804 -7.39 6.69 -26.63
CA MET A 804 -6.01 6.47 -27.05
C MET A 804 -5.75 5.03 -27.49
N HIS A 805 -6.28 4.04 -26.77
CA HIS A 805 -6.23 2.62 -27.21
C HIS A 805 -6.86 2.43 -28.57
N ARG A 806 -8.05 3.00 -28.78
CA ARG A 806 -8.72 2.95 -30.05
C ARG A 806 -7.86 3.55 -31.17
N LEU A 807 -7.27 4.71 -30.92
CA LEU A 807 -6.40 5.40 -31.89
C LEU A 807 -5.18 4.54 -32.26
N ILE A 808 -4.52 3.95 -31.27
CA ILE A 808 -3.35 3.09 -31.48
C ILE A 808 -3.76 1.79 -32.19
N CYS A 809 -4.76 1.08 -31.68
CA CYS A 809 -5.17 -0.22 -32.25
C CYS A 809 -5.72 -0.11 -33.68
N THR A 810 -6.29 1.03 -34.07
CA THR A 810 -6.80 1.24 -35.44
C THR A 810 -5.76 1.75 -36.41
N SER A 811 -4.52 2.08 -35.97
CA SER A 811 -3.41 2.44 -36.85
C SER A 811 -2.96 1.26 -37.73
N HIS A 812 -2.37 1.55 -38.85
CA HIS A 812 -1.71 0.54 -39.68
C HIS A 812 -0.53 -0.09 -38.94
N ALA A 813 0.25 0.72 -38.21
CA ALA A 813 1.37 0.28 -37.39
C ALA A 813 1.03 -0.85 -36.43
N TYR A 814 -0.11 -0.79 -35.75
CA TYR A 814 -0.56 -1.87 -34.85
C TYR A 814 -1.01 -3.11 -35.62
N ARG A 815 -1.55 -2.93 -36.84
CA ARG A 815 -2.10 -3.99 -37.65
C ARG A 815 -1.05 -4.72 -38.50
N GLN A 816 0.21 -4.29 -38.48
CA GLN A 816 1.30 -4.91 -39.25
C GLN A 816 1.55 -6.37 -38.80
N ARG A 817 2.09 -7.19 -39.73
CA ARG A 817 2.67 -8.50 -39.42
C ARG A 817 3.90 -8.34 -38.53
N SER A 818 4.12 -9.34 -37.69
CA SER A 818 5.29 -9.51 -36.83
C SER A 818 6.34 -10.46 -37.45
N VAL A 819 5.87 -11.46 -38.20
CA VAL A 819 6.67 -12.54 -38.80
C VAL A 819 6.45 -12.59 -40.32
N ASP A 820 7.32 -13.29 -41.02
CA ASP A 820 7.27 -13.49 -42.47
C ASP A 820 7.13 -12.18 -43.27
N VAL A 821 7.88 -11.17 -42.86
CA VAL A 821 7.84 -9.84 -43.46
C VAL A 821 8.76 -9.82 -44.70
N PRO A 822 8.25 -9.47 -45.87
CA PRO A 822 9.09 -9.31 -47.07
C PRO A 822 10.18 -8.24 -46.85
N GLY A 823 11.42 -8.56 -47.21
CA GLY A 823 12.55 -7.65 -47.06
C GLY A 823 13.09 -7.51 -45.59
N ALA A 824 12.64 -8.34 -44.67
CA ALA A 824 13.04 -8.28 -43.24
C ALA A 824 14.53 -8.25 -43.00
N ALA A 825 15.33 -9.02 -43.80
CA ALA A 825 16.79 -9.04 -43.64
C ALA A 825 17.44 -7.67 -43.90
N ALA A 826 16.98 -6.93 -44.89
CA ALA A 826 17.47 -5.61 -45.24
C ALA A 826 17.00 -4.57 -44.17
N ALA A 827 15.76 -4.67 -43.69
CA ALA A 827 15.24 -3.80 -42.65
C ALA A 827 15.96 -4.02 -41.30
N THR A 828 16.19 -5.29 -40.94
CA THR A 828 16.95 -5.65 -39.73
C THR A 828 18.40 -5.12 -39.77
N ALA A 829 19.02 -5.05 -40.94
CA ALA A 829 20.36 -4.49 -41.06
C ALA A 829 20.42 -2.96 -40.74
N ILE A 830 19.29 -2.27 -40.89
CA ILE A 830 19.14 -0.82 -40.61
C ILE A 830 18.63 -0.59 -39.19
N ASP A 831 17.62 -1.33 -38.78
CA ASP A 831 16.92 -1.19 -37.49
C ASP A 831 16.65 -2.59 -36.89
N ALA A 832 17.67 -3.16 -36.30
CA ALA A 832 17.64 -4.52 -35.72
C ALA A 832 16.60 -4.65 -34.60
N ASP A 833 16.50 -3.63 -33.76
CA ASP A 833 15.62 -3.59 -32.59
C ASP A 833 14.21 -3.12 -32.94
N ASN A 834 13.91 -2.91 -34.23
CA ASN A 834 12.61 -2.44 -34.70
C ASN A 834 12.09 -1.19 -33.99
N ARG A 835 13.01 -0.27 -33.64
CA ARG A 835 12.68 1.00 -32.98
C ARG A 835 11.86 1.95 -33.89
N LEU A 836 11.95 1.78 -35.19
CA LEU A 836 11.23 2.56 -36.20
C LEU A 836 9.87 1.93 -36.58
N LEU A 837 9.55 0.75 -36.03
CA LEU A 837 8.30 0.01 -36.25
C LEU A 837 8.00 -0.29 -37.72
N TRP A 838 9.00 -0.79 -38.48
CA TRP A 838 8.79 -1.30 -39.83
C TRP A 838 7.98 -2.59 -39.88
N ARG A 839 7.79 -3.26 -38.70
CA ARG A 839 6.89 -4.40 -38.46
C ARG A 839 6.29 -4.32 -37.07
N GLN A 840 5.31 -5.17 -36.76
CA GLN A 840 4.89 -5.36 -35.37
C GLN A 840 5.90 -6.23 -34.60
N ASN A 841 6.00 -6.09 -33.28
CA ASN A 841 6.83 -6.94 -32.45
C ASN A 841 6.03 -8.16 -31.94
N ALA A 842 6.57 -9.36 -32.15
CA ALA A 842 6.07 -10.52 -31.43
C ALA A 842 6.48 -10.42 -29.96
N ARG A 843 5.55 -10.71 -29.04
CA ARG A 843 5.74 -10.56 -27.61
C ARG A 843 5.33 -11.83 -26.88
N ARG A 844 6.06 -12.21 -25.83
CA ARG A 844 5.64 -13.28 -24.95
C ARG A 844 4.49 -12.82 -24.05
N LEU A 845 3.52 -13.68 -23.78
CA LEU A 845 2.47 -13.43 -22.79
C LEU A 845 3.09 -13.30 -21.40
N ASP A 846 2.61 -12.34 -20.62
CA ASP A 846 2.94 -12.25 -19.19
C ASP A 846 2.36 -13.44 -18.40
N ALA A 847 2.92 -13.67 -17.22
CA ALA A 847 2.58 -14.81 -16.36
C ALA A 847 1.08 -14.90 -16.05
N GLU A 848 0.44 -13.76 -15.79
CA GLU A 848 -0.98 -13.68 -15.48
C GLU A 848 -1.84 -14.03 -16.70
N SER A 849 -1.53 -13.44 -17.86
CA SER A 849 -2.27 -13.75 -19.10
C SER A 849 -2.09 -15.20 -19.52
N LEU A 850 -0.90 -15.77 -19.33
CA LEU A 850 -0.64 -17.17 -19.63
C LEU A 850 -1.42 -18.13 -18.72
N ARG A 851 -1.45 -17.86 -17.41
CA ARG A 851 -2.26 -18.63 -16.48
C ARG A 851 -3.76 -18.48 -16.77
N ASP A 852 -4.22 -17.27 -17.02
CA ASP A 852 -5.62 -16.99 -17.31
C ASP A 852 -6.06 -17.59 -18.65
N ALA A 853 -5.19 -17.55 -19.68
CA ALA A 853 -5.41 -18.22 -20.96
C ALA A 853 -5.52 -19.74 -20.78
N THR A 854 -4.66 -20.35 -19.96
CA THR A 854 -4.73 -21.77 -19.63
C THR A 854 -6.10 -22.12 -19.05
N LEU A 855 -6.58 -21.36 -18.06
CA LEU A 855 -7.90 -21.56 -17.44
C LEU A 855 -9.06 -21.33 -18.43
N ALA A 856 -8.94 -20.35 -19.32
CA ALA A 856 -9.95 -20.06 -20.33
C ALA A 856 -10.07 -21.20 -21.36
N VAL A 857 -8.92 -21.67 -21.87
CA VAL A 857 -8.86 -22.78 -22.85
C VAL A 857 -9.38 -24.08 -22.24
N THR A 858 -9.14 -24.35 -20.99
CA THR A 858 -9.66 -25.54 -20.29
C THR A 858 -11.14 -25.44 -19.93
N GLY A 859 -11.72 -24.25 -20.00
CA GLY A 859 -13.10 -23.99 -19.56
C GLY A 859 -13.27 -23.93 -18.03
N CYS A 860 -12.14 -23.81 -17.30
CA CYS A 860 -12.14 -23.74 -15.84
C CYS A 860 -12.18 -22.29 -15.32
N LEU A 861 -11.91 -21.30 -16.18
CA LEU A 861 -11.85 -19.90 -15.73
C LEU A 861 -13.13 -19.46 -15.03
N ASN A 862 -12.99 -19.05 -13.78
CA ASN A 862 -14.05 -18.44 -13.00
C ASN A 862 -14.08 -16.92 -13.30
N PRO A 863 -15.15 -16.40 -13.95
CA PRO A 863 -15.24 -15.01 -14.34
C PRO A 863 -15.60 -14.04 -13.22
N ALA A 864 -15.73 -14.51 -11.96
CA ALA A 864 -16.11 -13.65 -10.84
C ALA A 864 -15.10 -12.51 -10.63
N MET A 865 -15.61 -11.29 -10.69
CA MET A 865 -14.86 -10.05 -10.51
C MET A 865 -14.98 -9.55 -9.07
N GLU A 866 -14.07 -8.63 -8.71
CA GLU A 866 -14.07 -7.88 -7.45
C GLU A 866 -13.94 -8.75 -6.18
N GLY A 867 -13.90 -8.09 -5.03
CA GLY A 867 -13.84 -8.72 -3.72
C GLY A 867 -12.45 -9.20 -3.29
N PRO A 868 -12.35 -9.81 -2.11
CA PRO A 868 -11.08 -10.29 -1.57
C PRO A 868 -10.35 -11.22 -2.51
N GLY A 869 -9.02 -11.14 -2.51
CA GLY A 869 -8.17 -12.05 -3.28
C GLY A 869 -8.30 -13.50 -2.81
N TYR A 870 -8.27 -14.45 -3.77
CA TYR A 870 -8.18 -15.87 -3.42
C TYR A 870 -6.77 -16.19 -2.92
N ARG A 871 -6.68 -17.11 -1.93
CA ARG A 871 -5.43 -17.52 -1.30
C ARG A 871 -5.04 -18.91 -1.81
N ASP A 872 -3.90 -18.99 -2.46
CA ASP A 872 -3.28 -20.23 -2.95
C ASP A 872 -2.11 -20.66 -2.04
N PHE A 873 -2.21 -20.36 -0.75
CA PHE A 873 -1.23 -20.67 0.28
C PHE A 873 -1.89 -20.98 1.63
N THR A 874 -1.20 -21.74 2.47
CA THR A 874 -1.49 -21.85 3.89
C THR A 874 -0.77 -20.73 4.64
N TYR A 875 -1.42 -20.19 5.67
CA TYR A 875 -0.90 -19.09 6.49
C TYR A 875 -0.73 -19.55 7.93
N THR A 876 0.50 -19.46 8.45
CA THR A 876 0.77 -19.70 9.86
C THR A 876 1.17 -18.38 10.52
N GLU A 877 0.37 -17.98 11.53
CA GLU A 877 0.65 -16.79 12.31
C GLU A 877 1.86 -17.05 13.22
N ALA A 878 2.92 -16.28 13.04
CA ALA A 878 4.15 -16.32 13.83
C ALA A 878 4.72 -14.90 13.94
N TYR A 879 5.84 -14.71 14.65
CA TYR A 879 6.55 -13.42 14.67
C TYR A 879 6.91 -12.96 13.25
N ALA A 880 7.54 -13.84 12.47
CA ALA A 880 7.63 -13.72 11.02
C ALA A 880 6.58 -14.65 10.41
N PRO A 881 5.50 -14.12 9.81
CA PRO A 881 4.44 -14.96 9.22
C PRO A 881 4.99 -15.91 8.17
N ILE A 882 4.46 -17.15 8.14
CA ILE A 882 4.89 -18.19 7.19
C ILE A 882 3.79 -18.37 6.14
N TYR A 883 4.19 -18.31 4.87
CA TYR A 883 3.34 -18.51 3.70
C TYR A 883 3.85 -19.70 2.90
N GLU A 884 3.04 -20.77 2.81
CA GLU A 884 3.39 -21.97 2.06
C GLU A 884 2.40 -22.15 0.91
N TYR A 885 2.88 -21.97 -0.34
CA TYR A 885 2.02 -22.10 -1.50
C TYR A 885 1.54 -23.54 -1.70
N VAL A 886 0.26 -23.65 -1.99
CA VAL A 886 -0.44 -24.91 -2.27
C VAL A 886 -1.12 -24.82 -3.64
N THR A 887 -1.35 -25.94 -4.27
CA THR A 887 -1.99 -26.00 -5.59
C THR A 887 -3.18 -26.97 -5.54
N PRO A 888 -4.21 -26.71 -4.73
CA PRO A 888 -5.40 -27.54 -4.75
C PRO A 888 -6.16 -27.37 -6.08
N ASP A 889 -6.83 -28.45 -6.52
CA ASP A 889 -7.68 -28.43 -7.71
C ASP A 889 -9.09 -27.96 -7.33
N SER A 890 -9.24 -26.65 -7.11
CA SER A 890 -10.45 -26.04 -6.57
C SER A 890 -10.93 -24.87 -7.45
N PRO A 891 -12.23 -24.84 -7.82
CA PRO A 891 -12.82 -23.77 -8.63
C PRO A 891 -12.67 -22.37 -8.03
N GLU A 892 -12.53 -22.24 -6.72
CA GLU A 892 -12.34 -20.97 -6.01
C GLU A 892 -11.01 -20.31 -6.38
N LEU A 893 -9.99 -21.13 -6.74
CA LEU A 893 -8.67 -20.67 -7.15
C LEU A 893 -8.55 -20.41 -8.66
N TRP A 894 -9.61 -20.67 -9.42
CA TRP A 894 -9.59 -20.51 -10.89
C TRP A 894 -10.06 -19.13 -11.37
N ARG A 895 -10.16 -18.17 -10.47
CA ARG A 895 -10.37 -16.76 -10.83
C ARG A 895 -9.18 -16.20 -11.59
N ARG A 896 -9.37 -15.07 -12.27
CA ARG A 896 -8.29 -14.35 -12.96
C ARG A 896 -7.15 -14.02 -12.00
N SER A 897 -5.93 -14.04 -12.52
CA SER A 897 -4.69 -13.84 -11.76
C SER A 897 -4.60 -12.48 -11.06
N ILE A 898 -5.30 -11.44 -11.54
CA ILE A 898 -5.37 -10.14 -10.89
C ILE A 898 -6.05 -10.21 -9.51
N TYR A 899 -6.90 -11.22 -9.27
CA TYR A 899 -7.55 -11.46 -7.99
C TYR A 899 -6.78 -12.44 -7.09
N ARG A 900 -5.57 -12.84 -7.45
CA ARG A 900 -4.71 -13.62 -6.54
C ARG A 900 -4.27 -12.74 -5.38
N PHE A 901 -4.30 -13.28 -4.16
CA PHE A 901 -3.72 -12.63 -3.00
C PHE A 901 -2.19 -12.59 -3.15
N ILE A 902 -1.61 -11.39 -3.16
CA ILE A 902 -0.19 -11.18 -3.44
C ILE A 902 0.57 -11.02 -2.13
N VAL A 903 1.44 -12.00 -1.83
CA VAL A 903 2.37 -11.97 -0.70
C VAL A 903 3.68 -11.32 -1.14
N ARG A 904 4.13 -10.30 -0.42
CA ARG A 904 5.29 -9.49 -0.80
C ARG A 904 6.62 -10.18 -0.51
N SER A 905 6.74 -10.81 0.68
CA SER A 905 8.00 -11.47 1.10
C SER A 905 8.24 -12.84 0.45
N THR A 906 7.18 -13.48 -0.06
CA THR A 906 7.23 -14.84 -0.59
C THR A 906 6.63 -14.87 -1.99
N PRO A 907 7.42 -14.66 -3.06
CA PRO A 907 6.92 -14.72 -4.43
C PRO A 907 6.40 -16.12 -4.79
N HIS A 908 5.29 -16.17 -5.52
CA HIS A 908 4.75 -17.42 -6.02
C HIS A 908 5.66 -18.06 -7.08
N THR A 909 6.23 -19.21 -6.82
CA THR A 909 7.30 -19.84 -7.62
C THR A 909 6.94 -19.97 -9.11
N PHE A 910 5.73 -20.47 -9.44
CA PHE A 910 5.32 -20.64 -10.83
C PHE A 910 5.21 -19.29 -11.55
N MET A 911 4.59 -18.28 -10.92
CA MET A 911 4.43 -16.96 -11.51
C MET A 911 5.80 -16.25 -11.67
N ALA A 912 6.66 -16.32 -10.65
CA ALA A 912 8.01 -15.75 -10.70
C ALA A 912 8.89 -16.40 -11.78
N THR A 913 8.76 -17.72 -12.00
CA THR A 913 9.45 -18.42 -13.09
C THR A 913 9.04 -17.85 -14.46
N LEU A 914 7.82 -17.34 -14.60
CA LEU A 914 7.27 -16.73 -15.81
C LEU A 914 7.44 -15.20 -15.85
N ASP A 915 8.43 -14.67 -15.15
CA ASP A 915 8.78 -13.23 -15.07
C ASP A 915 7.68 -12.34 -14.45
N CYS A 916 6.81 -12.88 -13.56
CA CYS A 916 5.91 -12.03 -12.79
C CYS A 916 6.71 -11.08 -11.90
N PRO A 917 6.42 -9.77 -11.89
CA PRO A 917 7.17 -8.80 -11.11
C PRO A 917 7.22 -9.10 -9.61
N ASN A 918 8.32 -8.74 -8.98
CA ASN A 918 8.40 -8.73 -7.52
C ASN A 918 7.62 -7.52 -6.97
N PRO A 919 6.56 -7.73 -6.18
CA PRO A 919 5.73 -6.63 -5.68
C PRO A 919 6.42 -5.74 -4.63
N ALA A 920 7.66 -6.05 -4.24
CA ALA A 920 8.46 -5.16 -3.42
C ALA A 920 9.04 -3.97 -4.20
N ASN A 921 9.07 -4.06 -5.55
CA ASN A 921 9.69 -3.07 -6.42
C ASN A 921 8.68 -2.47 -7.39
N LEU A 922 8.82 -1.19 -7.64
CA LEU A 922 8.17 -0.48 -8.75
C LEU A 922 8.60 -1.11 -10.08
N THR A 923 7.64 -1.57 -10.89
CA THR A 923 7.96 -2.26 -12.16
C THR A 923 7.25 -1.59 -13.33
N PRO A 924 7.84 -0.57 -13.93
CA PRO A 924 7.26 0.16 -15.07
C PRO A 924 7.37 -0.59 -16.41
N ALA A 925 8.34 -1.47 -16.52
CA ALA A 925 8.52 -2.39 -17.65
C ALA A 925 8.87 -3.77 -17.10
N ARG A 926 8.19 -4.79 -17.57
CA ARG A 926 8.46 -6.18 -17.18
C ARG A 926 9.63 -6.74 -17.97
N LEU A 927 10.39 -7.63 -17.35
CA LEU A 927 11.34 -8.48 -18.08
C LEU A 927 10.56 -9.51 -18.91
N GLU A 928 11.03 -9.76 -20.11
CA GLU A 928 10.55 -10.84 -20.96
C GLU A 928 11.74 -11.74 -21.29
N THR A 929 11.83 -12.89 -20.60
CA THR A 929 12.89 -13.87 -20.85
C THR A 929 12.33 -15.13 -21.50
N THR A 930 13.18 -15.84 -22.23
CA THR A 930 12.86 -17.17 -22.77
C THR A 930 13.89 -18.15 -22.26
N THR A 931 13.52 -18.96 -21.27
CA THR A 931 14.43 -19.87 -20.59
C THR A 931 13.94 -21.31 -20.63
N ALA A 932 14.86 -22.27 -20.56
CA ALA A 932 14.53 -23.69 -20.44
C ALA A 932 13.72 -23.99 -19.17
N LEU A 933 13.91 -23.21 -18.08
CA LEU A 933 13.16 -23.37 -16.84
C LEU A 933 11.67 -23.02 -17.04
N GLN A 934 11.36 -21.99 -17.81
CA GLN A 934 9.99 -21.63 -18.16
C GLN A 934 9.29 -22.75 -18.95
N SER A 935 9.97 -23.29 -19.98
CA SER A 935 9.43 -24.43 -20.74
C SER A 935 9.21 -25.65 -19.84
N LEU A 936 10.15 -25.94 -18.92
CA LEU A 936 9.99 -27.03 -17.95
C LEU A 936 8.83 -26.77 -16.96
N ALA A 937 8.63 -25.53 -16.53
CA ALA A 937 7.51 -25.16 -15.68
C ALA A 937 6.17 -25.37 -16.39
N LEU A 938 6.05 -24.95 -17.64
CA LEU A 938 4.83 -25.16 -18.45
C LEU A 938 4.56 -26.66 -18.71
N LEU A 939 5.60 -27.48 -18.80
CA LEU A 939 5.44 -28.92 -18.97
C LEU A 939 5.13 -29.68 -17.68
N ASN A 940 5.73 -29.30 -16.54
CA ASN A 940 5.79 -30.16 -15.35
C ASN A 940 5.11 -29.60 -14.11
N ASN A 941 4.71 -28.31 -14.10
CA ASN A 941 4.04 -27.74 -12.94
C ASN A 941 2.69 -28.41 -12.70
N ASP A 942 2.36 -28.72 -11.45
CA ASP A 942 1.13 -29.40 -11.05
C ASP A 942 -0.14 -28.71 -11.56
N PHE A 943 -0.16 -27.39 -11.58
CA PHE A 943 -1.26 -26.61 -12.14
C PHE A 943 -1.44 -26.95 -13.64
N MET A 944 -0.36 -26.92 -14.42
CA MET A 944 -0.41 -27.19 -15.86
C MET A 944 -0.83 -28.62 -16.16
N LEU A 945 -0.33 -29.60 -15.39
CA LEU A 945 -0.70 -31.00 -15.54
C LEU A 945 -2.20 -31.24 -15.26
N ARG A 946 -2.74 -30.64 -14.21
CA ARG A 946 -4.17 -30.72 -13.88
C ARG A 946 -5.02 -30.04 -14.94
N GLN A 947 -4.61 -28.86 -15.37
CA GLN A 947 -5.33 -28.14 -16.43
C GLN A 947 -5.31 -28.88 -17.77
N ALA A 948 -4.22 -29.56 -18.14
CA ALA A 948 -4.20 -30.43 -19.30
C ALA A 948 -5.24 -31.57 -19.21
N GLY A 949 -5.42 -32.13 -18.00
CA GLY A 949 -6.46 -33.15 -17.72
C GLY A 949 -7.89 -32.57 -17.84
N HIS A 950 -8.12 -31.36 -17.32
CA HIS A 950 -9.43 -30.70 -17.48
C HIS A 950 -9.73 -30.35 -18.93
N TRP A 951 -8.71 -29.92 -19.69
CA TRP A 951 -8.86 -29.61 -21.09
C TRP A 951 -9.20 -30.85 -21.90
N ALA A 952 -8.52 -31.98 -21.67
CA ALA A 952 -8.86 -33.22 -22.33
C ALA A 952 -10.33 -33.61 -22.09
N LYS A 953 -10.82 -33.53 -20.84
CA LYS A 953 -12.24 -33.78 -20.53
C LYS A 953 -13.20 -32.80 -21.21
N ARG A 954 -12.78 -31.55 -21.42
CA ARG A 954 -13.54 -30.55 -22.19
C ARG A 954 -13.65 -30.98 -23.64
N LEU A 955 -12.52 -31.37 -24.23
CA LEU A 955 -12.48 -31.80 -25.65
C LEU A 955 -13.32 -33.07 -25.90
N GLU A 956 -13.27 -34.04 -25.00
CA GLU A 956 -14.13 -35.23 -25.03
C GLU A 956 -15.62 -34.87 -24.99
N ARG A 957 -15.99 -33.91 -24.16
CA ARG A 957 -17.37 -33.43 -24.03
C ARG A 957 -17.84 -32.64 -25.26
N GLU A 958 -16.99 -31.79 -25.85
CA GLU A 958 -17.33 -30.89 -26.94
C GLU A 958 -17.23 -31.56 -28.32
N ALA A 959 -16.28 -32.48 -28.52
CA ALA A 959 -15.99 -33.11 -29.81
C ALA A 959 -16.26 -34.64 -29.83
N GLY A 960 -16.74 -35.26 -28.75
CA GLY A 960 -17.00 -36.67 -28.63
C GLY A 960 -15.74 -37.54 -28.66
N ALA A 961 -15.83 -38.75 -29.18
CA ALA A 961 -14.74 -39.71 -29.22
C ALA A 961 -13.84 -39.62 -30.50
N ASP A 962 -14.14 -38.74 -31.43
CA ASP A 962 -13.33 -38.58 -32.65
C ASP A 962 -12.06 -37.76 -32.35
N ALA A 963 -10.91 -38.43 -32.38
CA ALA A 963 -9.61 -37.80 -32.12
C ALA A 963 -9.31 -36.63 -33.08
N THR A 964 -9.71 -36.71 -34.34
CA THR A 964 -9.51 -35.64 -35.33
C THR A 964 -10.32 -34.38 -34.94
N ALA A 965 -11.58 -34.56 -34.55
CA ALA A 965 -12.43 -33.47 -34.10
C ALA A 965 -11.92 -32.86 -32.80
N GLN A 966 -11.44 -33.67 -31.84
CA GLN A 966 -10.83 -33.23 -30.60
C GLN A 966 -9.57 -32.39 -30.85
N ILE A 967 -8.69 -32.84 -31.76
CA ILE A 967 -7.46 -32.12 -32.12
C ILE A 967 -7.80 -30.76 -32.78
N ARG A 968 -8.71 -30.74 -33.76
CA ARG A 968 -9.15 -29.50 -34.40
C ARG A 968 -9.72 -28.50 -33.36
N ARG A 969 -10.57 -28.98 -32.44
CA ARG A 969 -11.12 -28.16 -31.36
C ARG A 969 -10.02 -27.66 -30.43
N ALA A 970 -9.00 -28.46 -30.11
CA ALA A 970 -7.87 -28.05 -29.28
C ALA A 970 -7.09 -26.90 -29.93
N PHE A 971 -6.72 -27.01 -31.20
CA PHE A 971 -6.03 -25.94 -31.92
C PHE A 971 -6.89 -24.67 -32.03
N SER A 972 -8.16 -24.80 -32.32
CA SER A 972 -9.09 -23.67 -32.37
C SER A 972 -9.19 -22.91 -31.02
N LEU A 973 -9.25 -23.62 -29.88
CA LEU A 973 -9.33 -23.05 -28.57
C LEU A 973 -8.01 -22.36 -28.12
N ALA A 974 -6.86 -22.99 -28.39
CA ALA A 974 -5.57 -22.51 -27.93
C ALA A 974 -4.90 -21.50 -28.87
N LEU A 975 -5.00 -21.76 -30.20
CA LEU A 975 -4.24 -21.07 -31.22
C LEU A 975 -5.10 -20.23 -32.18
N ALA A 976 -6.44 -20.28 -32.02
CA ALA A 976 -7.43 -19.58 -32.85
C ALA A 976 -7.38 -19.97 -34.32
N ARG A 977 -6.84 -21.17 -34.66
CA ARG A 977 -6.72 -21.71 -36.01
C ARG A 977 -6.91 -23.21 -36.04
N GLU A 978 -7.09 -23.75 -37.21
CA GLU A 978 -7.04 -25.18 -37.46
C GLU A 978 -5.58 -25.66 -37.58
N PRO A 979 -5.29 -26.95 -37.25
CA PRO A 979 -4.00 -27.55 -37.55
C PRO A 979 -3.82 -27.72 -39.08
N ASP A 980 -2.60 -27.60 -39.57
CA ASP A 980 -2.27 -28.05 -40.92
C ASP A 980 -2.22 -29.59 -40.99
N ASP A 981 -2.05 -30.16 -42.22
CA ASP A 981 -2.07 -31.60 -42.41
C ASP A 981 -0.93 -32.33 -41.70
N ALA A 982 0.26 -31.70 -41.56
CA ALA A 982 1.39 -32.30 -40.89
C ALA A 982 1.20 -32.23 -39.34
N GLU A 983 0.72 -31.12 -38.82
CA GLU A 983 0.35 -30.95 -37.42
C GLU A 983 -0.75 -31.93 -37.01
N LEU A 984 -1.78 -32.06 -37.86
CA LEU A 984 -2.89 -32.98 -37.59
C LEU A 984 -2.40 -34.42 -37.52
N ALA A 985 -1.58 -34.86 -38.50
CA ALA A 985 -1.03 -36.22 -38.50
C ALA A 985 -0.14 -36.49 -37.27
N ALA A 986 0.71 -35.54 -36.89
CA ALA A 986 1.57 -35.67 -35.71
C ALA A 986 0.74 -35.70 -34.41
N ALA A 987 -0.29 -34.86 -34.31
CA ALA A 987 -1.18 -34.82 -33.16
C ALA A 987 -2.01 -36.10 -33.02
N VAL A 988 -2.51 -36.68 -34.12
CA VAL A 988 -3.22 -37.98 -34.12
C VAL A 988 -2.29 -39.07 -33.59
N ALA A 989 -1.04 -39.15 -34.10
CA ALA A 989 -0.07 -40.13 -33.62
C ALA A 989 0.25 -39.96 -32.12
N LEU A 990 0.37 -38.74 -31.63
CA LEU A 990 0.57 -38.44 -30.24
C LEU A 990 -0.62 -38.87 -29.36
N VAL A 991 -1.84 -38.53 -29.77
CA VAL A 991 -3.05 -38.93 -29.03
C VAL A 991 -3.20 -40.46 -28.97
N GLN A 992 -2.90 -41.16 -30.07
CA GLN A 992 -2.95 -42.62 -30.13
C GLN A 992 -1.90 -43.29 -29.21
N SER A 993 -0.70 -42.74 -29.10
CA SER A 993 0.40 -43.30 -28.35
C SER A 993 0.41 -42.90 -26.85
N ALA A 994 0.01 -41.68 -26.54
CA ALA A 994 0.18 -41.08 -25.21
C ALA A 994 -1.10 -40.47 -24.62
N GLY A 995 -2.17 -40.39 -25.41
CA GLY A 995 -3.47 -39.87 -24.94
C GLY A 995 -3.67 -38.38 -25.11
N LEU A 996 -4.90 -37.93 -25.07
CA LEU A 996 -5.33 -36.55 -25.27
C LEU A 996 -4.72 -35.54 -24.25
N PRO A 997 -4.55 -35.88 -22.91
CA PRO A 997 -3.90 -34.98 -21.99
C PRO A 997 -2.46 -34.62 -22.39
N GLN A 998 -1.72 -35.49 -23.06
CA GLN A 998 -0.35 -35.20 -23.50
C GLN A 998 -0.34 -34.22 -24.70
N LEU A 999 -1.31 -34.28 -25.57
CA LEU A 999 -1.51 -33.26 -26.61
C LEU A 999 -1.82 -31.89 -25.98
N CYS A 1000 -2.73 -31.84 -25.04
CA CYS A 1000 -3.08 -30.62 -24.31
C CYS A 1000 -1.85 -29.98 -23.62
N ARG A 1001 -1.06 -30.83 -22.94
CA ARG A 1001 0.20 -30.43 -22.29
C ARG A 1001 1.23 -29.91 -23.30
N MET A 1002 1.36 -30.54 -24.45
CA MET A 1002 2.28 -30.09 -25.51
C MET A 1002 1.83 -28.74 -26.06
N LEU A 1003 0.53 -28.56 -26.36
CA LEU A 1003 0.01 -27.31 -26.91
C LEU A 1003 0.23 -26.11 -25.95
N PHE A 1004 0.10 -26.27 -24.63
CA PHE A 1004 0.42 -25.24 -23.67
C PHE A 1004 1.88 -24.77 -23.69
N ASN A 1005 2.80 -25.59 -24.20
CA ASN A 1005 4.21 -25.29 -24.29
C ASN A 1005 4.70 -24.91 -25.70
N THR A 1006 3.77 -24.74 -26.66
CA THR A 1006 4.13 -24.24 -27.99
C THR A 1006 4.45 -22.74 -27.95
N ASN A 1007 5.38 -22.29 -28.78
CA ASN A 1007 5.68 -20.86 -28.92
C ASN A 1007 4.42 -20.07 -29.29
N GLU A 1008 3.58 -20.61 -30.19
CA GLU A 1008 2.34 -19.93 -30.59
C GLU A 1008 1.32 -19.76 -29.46
N PHE A 1009 1.30 -20.65 -28.46
CA PHE A 1009 0.45 -20.48 -27.29
C PHE A 1009 0.99 -19.38 -26.34
N VAL A 1010 2.30 -19.34 -26.17
CA VAL A 1010 2.94 -18.44 -25.19
C VAL A 1010 3.31 -17.07 -25.77
N THR A 1011 3.20 -16.86 -27.08
CA THR A 1011 3.49 -15.57 -27.74
C THR A 1011 2.25 -14.99 -28.42
N VAL A 1012 2.27 -13.69 -28.65
CA VAL A 1012 1.34 -12.92 -29.44
C VAL A 1012 2.11 -12.26 -30.58
N ASP A 1013 1.70 -12.57 -31.79
CA ASP A 1013 2.27 -12.05 -33.03
C ASP A 1013 1.62 -10.73 -33.48
#